data_a4c1883750383c63b3bd3555ac266e80
#
_entry.id   a4c1883750383c63b3bd3555ac266e80
#
_cell.length_a   1.000
_cell.length_b   1.000
_cell.length_c   1.000
_cell.angle_alpha   90.00
_cell.angle_beta   90.00
_cell.angle_gamma   90.00
#
_symmetry.space_group_name_H-M   'P 1'
#
loop_
_entity.id
_entity.type
_entity.pdbx_description
1 polymer ?
#
loop_
_entity_poly.entity_id
_entity_poly.type
_entity_poly.pdbx_seq_one_letter_code
_entity_poly.pdbx_strand_id
1 'polypeptide(L)'
;MEKYPNNTIFCILRKHLIQLNFLFEIMRILQLHCDSIEYTPTKKEIKSAEDIDDPQTQKLEELVVVFVAMEDGDDSSVAQDAISQIKNSMEKIGCKKLLLYPYAHLSSNLAKPSVAIALLKEMESSASDLEVSHSPFGWTKSYKLQVKGHPLAESSKVVTKDSTNVKPDAELTSDALKGESKIRSIWKIMSTDGTLTNIADFNFSKHPKLEILAKYEVAKQRHVDKPPPHVALMKKMGIADYEPASDSGNMRFFPNGRLIKSLIERYVTDRVKEYGGYEVETPIMYDSEHPSMVSYFNRFPARQYNIDSDGKKLFLRFAACFGQFLMANHFQMSFKNLPYKLYELTRYSFRREQSGELVGLRRLRAFTMPDCHAFCANMNQAIDEIKIRFDLSQSVLSNLGIPSSDYDMAIRFTEDFYNENKSTIEELVKKNGKPVLVEMWTEKFFYFVLKWEFNFIDNLGKASALSTDQIDVENGDRYGIEFVDENNEKKHPIILHNSPSGAIERIIYALLEKAATDSHEGRKPQFPLWLSPTQVRIIPLKDEFNNFCEKLTDKISANSIRVDIDDRNESIGKRIREAEKEWIRYILVIGEKEANSQNLSIRDRQTGAVRELSFDDFINEIKEETKDKPFTGLNFPKYISKRPNLMV
;
A
#
# COMPACT_ATOMS: atom_id res chain seq x y z
N MET A 1 26.98 42.06 -33.96
CA MET A 1 25.83 42.62 -34.70
C MET A 1 25.36 41.56 -35.67
N GLU A 2 24.30 40.85 -35.31
CA GLU A 2 23.37 40.23 -36.25
C GLU A 2 22.14 39.79 -35.45
N LYS A 3 21.00 40.31 -35.90
CA LYS A 3 19.68 40.18 -35.27
C LYS A 3 19.08 38.83 -35.65
N TYR A 4 18.69 38.02 -34.71
CA TYR A 4 17.73 36.90 -34.92
C TYR A 4 16.30 37.39 -34.70
N PRO A 5 15.34 37.07 -35.58
CA PRO A 5 13.96 37.52 -35.47
C PRO A 5 13.15 36.65 -34.50
N ASN A 6 12.78 37.27 -33.39
CA ASN A 6 12.01 36.64 -32.27
C ASN A 6 10.52 36.37 -32.52
N ASN A 7 10.04 36.34 -33.79
CA ASN A 7 8.61 36.26 -34.06
C ASN A 7 8.11 34.94 -34.67
N THR A 8 8.98 34.01 -35.02
CA THR A 8 8.54 32.76 -35.67
C THR A 8 8.32 31.64 -34.66
N ILE A 9 9.02 31.64 -33.52
CA ILE A 9 8.87 30.61 -32.46
C ILE A 9 7.57 30.82 -31.65
N PHE A 10 7.15 32.08 -31.43
CA PHE A 10 5.92 32.38 -30.74
C PHE A 10 4.66 32.03 -31.55
N CYS A 11 4.73 32.03 -32.87
CA CYS A 11 3.59 31.66 -33.72
C CYS A 11 3.44 30.12 -33.85
N ILE A 12 4.55 29.37 -33.79
CA ILE A 12 4.53 27.90 -33.84
C ILE A 12 4.07 27.35 -32.50
N LEU A 13 4.50 27.91 -31.37
CA LEU A 13 4.01 27.55 -30.03
C LEU A 13 2.54 27.87 -29.82
N ARG A 14 2.06 28.98 -30.42
CA ARG A 14 0.62 29.34 -30.36
C ARG A 14 -0.26 28.44 -31.23
N LYS A 15 0.24 27.94 -32.38
CA LYS A 15 -0.47 26.96 -33.19
C LYS A 15 -0.45 25.55 -32.61
N HIS A 16 0.62 25.13 -31.92
CA HIS A 16 0.67 23.84 -31.24
C HIS A 16 -0.10 23.84 -29.88
N LEU A 17 -0.19 24.99 -29.21
CA LEU A 17 -1.05 25.17 -28.03
C LEU A 17 -2.55 25.24 -28.37
N ILE A 18 -2.91 25.59 -29.61
CA ILE A 18 -4.30 25.58 -30.08
C ILE A 18 -4.72 24.19 -30.60
N GLN A 19 -3.79 23.30 -30.92
CA GLN A 19 -4.08 21.91 -31.30
C GLN A 19 -4.04 20.90 -30.13
N LEU A 20 -3.70 21.32 -28.91
CA LEU A 20 -3.72 20.50 -27.70
C LEU A 20 -4.93 20.76 -26.80
N ASN A 21 -5.88 21.57 -27.23
CA ASN A 21 -7.22 21.66 -26.65
C ASN A 21 -8.17 20.68 -27.37
N PHE A 22 -7.86 19.39 -27.42
CA PHE A 22 -8.91 18.39 -27.33
C PHE A 22 -9.41 18.40 -25.89
N LEU A 23 -10.27 19.36 -25.59
CA LEU A 23 -11.17 19.34 -24.46
C LEU A 23 -12.01 18.08 -24.63
N PHE A 24 -11.73 17.06 -23.81
CA PHE A 24 -12.63 15.93 -23.66
C PHE A 24 -13.96 16.50 -23.19
N GLU A 25 -15.00 16.35 -23.97
CA GLU A 25 -16.37 16.61 -23.60
C GLU A 25 -16.69 15.71 -22.40
N ILE A 26 -16.97 16.27 -21.21
CA ILE A 26 -16.94 15.54 -19.94
C ILE A 26 -18.07 16.04 -19.03
N MET A 27 -19.19 15.33 -19.00
CA MET A 27 -20.25 15.58 -18.02
C MET A 27 -19.85 14.99 -16.65
N ARG A 28 -19.98 15.76 -15.58
CA ARG A 28 -19.69 15.30 -14.21
C ARG A 28 -20.95 15.00 -13.43
N ILE A 29 -20.96 13.87 -12.76
CA ILE A 29 -22.10 13.36 -12.02
C ILE A 29 -21.65 12.93 -10.63
N LEU A 30 -22.40 13.40 -9.60
CA LEU A 30 -22.35 12.84 -8.25
C LEU A 30 -23.73 12.27 -7.93
N GLN A 31 -23.84 10.97 -7.80
CA GLN A 31 -25.06 10.24 -7.52
C GLN A 31 -25.11 9.83 -6.05
N LEU A 32 -26.23 10.16 -5.37
CA LEU A 32 -26.45 9.87 -3.95
C LEU A 32 -27.80 9.16 -3.76
N HIS A 33 -27.83 8.01 -3.09
CA HIS A 33 -29.07 7.35 -2.65
C HIS A 33 -29.49 7.89 -1.29
N CYS A 34 -30.67 8.49 -1.23
CA CYS A 34 -31.08 9.29 -0.08
C CYS A 34 -32.39 8.81 0.51
N ASP A 35 -32.48 8.90 1.86
CA ASP A 35 -33.78 8.82 2.56
C ASP A 35 -34.63 10.04 2.22
N SER A 36 -34.02 11.22 2.13
CA SER A 36 -34.75 12.43 1.78
C SER A 36 -33.84 13.55 1.27
N ILE A 37 -34.44 14.43 0.45
CA ILE A 37 -33.92 15.78 0.15
C ILE A 37 -35.01 16.78 0.37
N GLU A 38 -34.67 17.90 1.01
CA GLU A 38 -35.51 19.10 1.12
C GLU A 38 -34.73 20.25 0.51
N TYR A 39 -35.28 20.93 -0.51
CA TYR A 39 -34.63 22.08 -1.14
C TYR A 39 -35.58 23.23 -1.39
N THR A 40 -35.05 24.46 -1.29
CA THR A 40 -35.80 25.70 -1.52
C THR A 40 -35.04 26.59 -2.49
N PRO A 41 -35.56 26.91 -3.67
CA PRO A 41 -34.99 27.95 -4.52
C PRO A 41 -35.05 29.30 -3.83
N THR A 42 -33.90 30.01 -3.77
CA THR A 42 -33.78 31.25 -2.99
C THR A 42 -33.54 32.47 -3.87
N LYS A 43 -32.77 32.34 -4.95
CA LYS A 43 -32.39 33.46 -5.82
C LYS A 43 -32.08 33.02 -7.22
N LYS A 44 -32.60 33.75 -8.25
CA LYS A 44 -32.15 33.60 -9.64
C LYS A 44 -30.72 34.13 -9.79
N GLU A 45 -29.81 33.27 -10.30
CA GLU A 45 -28.40 33.64 -10.51
C GLU A 45 -28.10 34.06 -11.95
N ILE A 46 -28.88 33.57 -12.91
CA ILE A 46 -28.68 33.86 -14.33
C ILE A 46 -29.97 34.28 -14.99
N LYS A 47 -29.87 35.09 -16.06
CA LYS A 47 -31.05 35.61 -16.79
C LYS A 47 -31.90 34.52 -17.45
N SER A 48 -31.25 33.39 -17.81
CA SER A 48 -31.88 32.22 -18.43
C SER A 48 -32.35 31.19 -17.41
N ALA A 49 -32.43 31.53 -16.14
CA ALA A 49 -32.94 30.63 -15.10
C ALA A 49 -34.41 30.29 -15.38
N GLU A 50 -34.81 29.07 -15.09
CA GLU A 50 -36.17 28.60 -15.24
C GLU A 50 -37.14 29.49 -14.42
N ASP A 51 -38.30 29.77 -15.03
CA ASP A 51 -39.36 30.47 -14.32
C ASP A 51 -40.14 29.53 -13.43
N ILE A 52 -40.29 29.87 -12.18
CA ILE A 52 -41.12 29.17 -11.18
C ILE A 52 -42.09 30.18 -10.60
N ASP A 53 -43.36 29.82 -10.60
CA ASP A 53 -44.43 30.72 -10.20
C ASP A 53 -44.39 31.05 -8.69
N ASP A 54 -43.97 30.09 -7.87
CA ASP A 54 -43.76 30.27 -6.42
C ASP A 54 -42.60 29.40 -5.94
N PRO A 55 -41.50 29.98 -5.39
CA PRO A 55 -40.36 29.25 -4.88
C PRO A 55 -40.67 28.58 -3.54
N GLN A 56 -41.45 27.51 -3.56
CA GLN A 56 -41.77 26.70 -2.39
C GLN A 56 -40.68 25.66 -2.10
N THR A 57 -40.56 25.29 -0.82
CA THR A 57 -39.74 24.17 -0.38
C THR A 57 -40.30 22.86 -0.92
N GLN A 58 -39.47 22.12 -1.65
CA GLN A 58 -39.79 20.79 -2.14
C GLN A 58 -39.16 19.75 -1.18
N LYS A 59 -39.92 18.73 -0.79
CA LYS A 59 -39.45 17.60 -0.01
C LYS A 59 -39.73 16.32 -0.78
N LEU A 60 -38.67 15.55 -1.03
CA LEU A 60 -38.71 14.25 -1.71
C LEU A 60 -38.07 13.18 -0.81
N GLU A 61 -38.65 11.98 -0.82
CA GLU A 61 -38.21 10.86 0.03
C GLU A 61 -38.00 9.61 -0.82
N GLU A 62 -37.10 8.73 -0.34
CA GLU A 62 -36.75 7.44 -0.95
C GLU A 62 -36.35 7.60 -2.44
N LEU A 63 -35.21 8.26 -2.70
CA LEU A 63 -34.83 8.62 -4.05
C LEU A 63 -33.32 8.59 -4.27
N VAL A 64 -32.93 8.59 -5.55
CA VAL A 64 -31.55 8.89 -5.98
C VAL A 64 -31.49 10.36 -6.40
N VAL A 65 -30.61 11.13 -5.77
CA VAL A 65 -30.26 12.50 -6.14
C VAL A 65 -29.01 12.48 -7.01
N VAL A 66 -29.08 13.09 -8.19
CA VAL A 66 -27.95 13.19 -9.12
C VAL A 66 -27.58 14.66 -9.29
N PHE A 67 -26.50 15.09 -8.62
CA PHE A 67 -25.86 16.36 -8.89
C PHE A 67 -25.12 16.27 -10.23
N VAL A 68 -25.47 17.14 -11.18
CA VAL A 68 -24.91 17.08 -12.53
C VAL A 68 -24.39 18.44 -12.98
N ALA A 69 -23.14 18.46 -13.49
CA ALA A 69 -22.57 19.61 -14.18
C ALA A 69 -22.32 19.25 -15.65
N MET A 70 -22.98 19.96 -16.55
CA MET A 70 -22.74 19.90 -17.98
C MET A 70 -21.55 20.79 -18.32
N GLU A 71 -20.59 20.24 -19.06
CA GLU A 71 -19.36 20.94 -19.45
C GLU A 71 -19.41 21.46 -20.90
N ASP A 72 -18.53 22.40 -21.23
CA ASP A 72 -18.44 22.93 -22.59
C ASP A 72 -18.01 21.82 -23.55
N GLY A 73 -18.82 21.58 -24.56
CA GLY A 73 -18.65 20.49 -25.52
C GLY A 73 -19.55 19.27 -25.29
N ASP A 74 -20.24 19.15 -24.15
CA ASP A 74 -21.23 18.10 -23.95
C ASP A 74 -22.37 18.19 -24.97
N ASP A 75 -22.82 17.04 -25.46
CA ASP A 75 -23.92 16.91 -26.43
C ASP A 75 -24.94 15.83 -26.02
N SER A 76 -25.91 15.60 -26.88
CA SER A 76 -26.96 14.59 -26.70
C SER A 76 -26.41 13.19 -26.43
N SER A 77 -25.32 12.80 -27.04
CA SER A 77 -24.75 11.45 -26.83
C SER A 77 -24.24 11.28 -25.40
N VAL A 78 -23.57 12.30 -24.86
CA VAL A 78 -23.08 12.34 -23.48
C VAL A 78 -24.24 12.31 -22.48
N ALA A 79 -25.34 13.06 -22.77
CA ALA A 79 -26.52 13.05 -21.92
C ALA A 79 -27.24 11.69 -21.88
N GLN A 80 -27.34 10.99 -23.00
CA GLN A 80 -27.93 9.66 -23.10
C GLN A 80 -27.08 8.61 -22.38
N ASP A 81 -25.77 8.68 -22.55
CA ASP A 81 -24.81 7.80 -21.82
C ASP A 81 -24.87 8.03 -20.31
N ALA A 82 -24.97 9.28 -19.88
CA ALA A 82 -25.12 9.65 -18.49
C ALA A 82 -26.38 9.00 -17.88
N ILE A 83 -27.52 9.12 -18.53
CA ILE A 83 -28.76 8.48 -18.07
C ILE A 83 -28.67 6.96 -18.08
N SER A 84 -28.07 6.36 -19.09
CA SER A 84 -27.86 4.91 -19.13
C SER A 84 -27.03 4.42 -17.90
N GLN A 85 -25.98 5.14 -17.55
CA GLN A 85 -25.16 4.82 -16.39
C GLN A 85 -25.87 5.05 -15.06
N ILE A 86 -26.73 6.08 -14.96
CA ILE A 86 -27.57 6.35 -13.79
C ILE A 86 -28.58 5.21 -13.60
N LYS A 87 -29.31 4.82 -14.65
CA LYS A 87 -30.28 3.73 -14.63
C LYS A 87 -29.66 2.41 -14.17
N ASN A 88 -28.51 2.03 -14.71
CA ASN A 88 -27.76 0.85 -14.31
C ASN A 88 -27.42 0.85 -12.80
N SER A 89 -27.12 2.02 -12.25
CA SER A 89 -26.83 2.15 -10.82
C SER A 89 -28.12 2.05 -9.99
N MET A 90 -29.19 2.67 -10.45
CA MET A 90 -30.51 2.68 -9.77
C MET A 90 -31.13 1.27 -9.73
N GLU A 91 -30.95 0.49 -10.79
CA GLU A 91 -31.40 -0.90 -10.84
C GLU A 91 -30.72 -1.76 -9.74
N LYS A 92 -29.41 -1.60 -9.58
CA LYS A 92 -28.62 -2.29 -8.52
C LYS A 92 -29.07 -1.89 -7.11
N ILE A 93 -29.56 -0.67 -6.94
CA ILE A 93 -30.02 -0.11 -5.67
C ILE A 93 -31.49 -0.48 -5.41
N GLY A 94 -32.25 -0.82 -6.46
CA GLY A 94 -33.68 -1.09 -6.39
C GLY A 94 -34.54 0.18 -6.23
N CYS A 95 -34.01 1.38 -6.57
CA CYS A 95 -34.70 2.66 -6.47
C CYS A 95 -35.19 3.10 -7.85
N LYS A 96 -36.42 3.62 -7.94
CA LYS A 96 -37.03 4.10 -9.21
C LYS A 96 -37.26 5.61 -9.27
N LYS A 97 -37.04 6.33 -8.17
CA LYS A 97 -37.26 7.76 -8.07
C LYS A 97 -35.95 8.52 -8.26
N LEU A 98 -35.89 9.44 -9.23
CA LEU A 98 -34.71 10.17 -9.64
C LEU A 98 -34.94 11.68 -9.56
N LEU A 99 -34.05 12.40 -8.88
CA LEU A 99 -33.94 13.84 -8.93
C LEU A 99 -32.67 14.27 -9.66
N LEU A 100 -32.77 14.86 -10.83
CA LEU A 100 -31.67 15.54 -11.50
C LEU A 100 -31.46 16.92 -10.85
N TYR A 101 -30.27 17.17 -10.30
CA TYR A 101 -29.96 18.40 -9.58
C TYR A 101 -28.83 19.15 -10.29
N PRO A 102 -29.12 20.17 -11.15
CA PRO A 102 -28.08 20.98 -11.78
C PRO A 102 -27.18 21.62 -10.72
N TYR A 103 -25.85 21.33 -10.78
CA TYR A 103 -24.89 21.70 -9.76
C TYR A 103 -23.55 22.15 -10.36
N ALA A 104 -23.46 23.46 -10.61
CA ALA A 104 -22.31 24.08 -11.29
C ALA A 104 -20.94 23.85 -10.55
N HIS A 105 -20.98 23.65 -9.24
CA HIS A 105 -19.75 23.53 -8.42
C HIS A 105 -18.97 22.21 -8.63
N LEU A 106 -19.49 21.27 -9.45
CA LEU A 106 -18.75 20.07 -9.81
C LEU A 106 -17.69 20.30 -10.91
N SER A 107 -17.78 21.42 -11.65
CA SER A 107 -16.86 21.72 -12.74
C SER A 107 -16.47 23.20 -12.80
N SER A 108 -15.27 23.46 -13.30
CA SER A 108 -14.78 24.80 -13.66
C SER A 108 -14.96 25.13 -15.16
N ASN A 109 -15.41 24.17 -15.99
CA ASN A 109 -15.58 24.29 -17.44
C ASN A 109 -17.04 24.06 -17.84
N LEU A 110 -17.95 24.96 -17.43
CA LEU A 110 -19.38 24.78 -17.58
C LEU A 110 -19.84 25.08 -19.01
N ALA A 111 -20.79 24.27 -19.52
CA ALA A 111 -21.51 24.54 -20.74
C ALA A 111 -22.29 25.85 -20.68
N LYS A 112 -22.55 26.44 -21.85
CA LYS A 112 -23.43 27.62 -21.94
C LYS A 112 -24.81 27.27 -21.36
N PRO A 113 -25.46 28.18 -20.63
CA PRO A 113 -26.76 27.90 -19.98
C PRO A 113 -27.83 27.32 -20.91
N SER A 114 -27.91 27.80 -22.16
CA SER A 114 -28.86 27.28 -23.15
C SER A 114 -28.61 25.82 -23.53
N VAL A 115 -27.33 25.41 -23.60
CA VAL A 115 -26.95 24.02 -23.86
C VAL A 115 -27.24 23.16 -22.65
N ALA A 116 -26.86 23.63 -21.46
CA ALA A 116 -27.05 22.87 -20.21
C ALA A 116 -28.55 22.61 -19.92
N ILE A 117 -29.43 23.59 -20.16
CA ILE A 117 -30.91 23.42 -20.04
C ILE A 117 -31.43 22.38 -21.04
N ALA A 118 -30.94 22.44 -22.30
CA ALA A 118 -31.37 21.49 -23.34
C ALA A 118 -30.96 20.05 -22.96
N LEU A 119 -29.73 19.86 -22.54
CA LEU A 119 -29.20 18.55 -22.09
C LEU A 119 -29.94 18.03 -20.84
N LEU A 120 -30.25 18.90 -19.87
CA LEU A 120 -31.03 18.53 -18.69
C LEU A 120 -32.40 17.97 -19.05
N LYS A 121 -33.11 18.64 -19.96
CA LYS A 121 -34.44 18.22 -20.47
C LYS A 121 -34.34 16.91 -21.26
N GLU A 122 -33.28 16.72 -22.01
CA GLU A 122 -33.02 15.48 -22.73
C GLU A 122 -32.77 14.33 -21.76
N MET A 123 -31.95 14.55 -20.71
CA MET A 123 -31.73 13.57 -19.64
C MET A 123 -33.04 13.17 -18.96
N GLU A 124 -33.92 14.15 -18.66
CA GLU A 124 -35.22 13.89 -18.04
C GLU A 124 -36.11 13.07 -18.97
N SER A 125 -36.23 13.47 -20.25
CA SER A 125 -37.03 12.73 -21.24
C SER A 125 -36.50 11.30 -21.50
N SER A 126 -35.19 11.12 -21.50
CA SER A 126 -34.53 9.80 -21.67
C SER A 126 -34.70 8.89 -20.46
N ALA A 127 -35.10 9.40 -19.31
CA ALA A 127 -35.38 8.66 -18.08
C ALA A 127 -36.89 8.46 -17.82
N SER A 128 -37.74 8.56 -18.81
CA SER A 128 -39.20 8.49 -18.69
C SER A 128 -39.78 7.17 -18.17
N ASP A 129 -38.98 6.11 -18.10
CA ASP A 129 -39.28 4.82 -17.45
C ASP A 129 -39.09 4.85 -15.92
N LEU A 130 -38.51 5.92 -15.38
CA LEU A 130 -38.35 6.21 -13.97
C LEU A 130 -39.29 7.31 -13.51
N GLU A 131 -39.49 7.43 -12.20
CA GLU A 131 -40.14 8.61 -11.60
C GLU A 131 -39.09 9.74 -11.54
N VAL A 132 -38.91 10.46 -12.65
CA VAL A 132 -37.87 11.48 -12.81
C VAL A 132 -38.42 12.89 -12.60
N SER A 133 -37.62 13.74 -11.97
CA SER A 133 -37.84 15.19 -11.84
C SER A 133 -36.49 15.91 -11.84
N HIS A 134 -36.51 17.23 -12.04
CA HIS A 134 -35.32 18.04 -11.86
C HIS A 134 -35.55 19.22 -10.92
N SER A 135 -34.51 19.69 -10.24
CA SER A 135 -34.55 20.94 -9.47
C SER A 135 -34.34 22.15 -10.40
N PRO A 136 -34.96 23.29 -10.13
CA PRO A 136 -34.92 24.44 -11.04
C PRO A 136 -33.51 24.87 -11.44
N PHE A 137 -33.28 24.96 -12.77
CA PHE A 137 -32.00 25.37 -13.33
C PHE A 137 -31.75 26.86 -13.12
N GLY A 138 -30.49 27.23 -12.82
CA GLY A 138 -30.05 28.63 -12.72
C GLY A 138 -30.46 29.34 -11.42
N TRP A 139 -30.90 28.60 -10.42
CA TRP A 139 -31.27 29.12 -9.12
C TRP A 139 -30.24 28.70 -8.05
N THR A 140 -29.88 29.59 -7.14
CA THR A 140 -29.30 29.23 -5.84
C THR A 140 -30.40 28.59 -5.01
N LYS A 141 -30.08 27.45 -4.38
CA LYS A 141 -31.00 26.65 -3.58
C LYS A 141 -30.38 26.32 -2.25
N SER A 142 -31.11 26.54 -1.15
CA SER A 142 -30.76 25.91 0.12
C SER A 142 -31.27 24.48 0.11
N TYR A 143 -30.56 23.52 0.67
CA TYR A 143 -31.02 22.15 0.76
C TYR A 143 -30.55 21.43 2.03
N LYS A 144 -31.32 20.44 2.46
CA LYS A 144 -30.98 19.43 3.45
C LYS A 144 -31.04 18.07 2.75
N LEU A 145 -30.03 17.25 2.98
CA LEU A 145 -29.88 15.95 2.33
C LEU A 145 -29.57 14.88 3.37
N GLN A 146 -30.31 13.77 3.35
CA GLN A 146 -30.06 12.62 4.19
C GLN A 146 -29.70 11.42 3.30
N VAL A 147 -28.41 11.13 3.21
CA VAL A 147 -27.86 10.02 2.41
C VAL A 147 -27.93 8.72 3.19
N LYS A 148 -28.30 7.63 2.51
CA LYS A 148 -28.37 6.28 3.11
C LYS A 148 -26.95 5.75 3.39
N GLY A 149 -26.83 4.91 4.45
CA GLY A 149 -25.56 4.35 4.89
C GLY A 149 -25.27 2.95 4.31
N HIS A 150 -25.16 2.79 2.98
CA HIS A 150 -24.79 1.51 2.37
C HIS A 150 -23.74 1.69 1.26
N PRO A 151 -22.99 0.64 0.88
CA PRO A 151 -21.82 0.76 -0.01
C PRO A 151 -22.10 1.34 -1.41
N LEU A 152 -23.37 1.29 -1.87
CA LEU A 152 -23.80 1.83 -3.17
C LEU A 152 -24.53 3.18 -3.03
N ALA A 153 -24.52 3.79 -1.84
CA ALA A 153 -25.25 5.03 -1.60
C ALA A 153 -24.63 6.25 -2.30
N GLU A 154 -23.33 6.22 -2.55
CA GLU A 154 -22.60 7.34 -3.15
C GLU A 154 -21.75 6.87 -4.32
N SER A 155 -21.83 7.57 -5.46
CA SER A 155 -20.93 7.34 -6.60
C SER A 155 -20.68 8.61 -7.40
N SER A 156 -19.42 8.84 -7.79
CA SER A 156 -19.02 9.92 -8.69
C SER A 156 -18.66 9.35 -10.06
N LYS A 157 -19.10 9.99 -11.14
CA LYS A 157 -18.84 9.55 -12.52
C LYS A 157 -18.47 10.74 -13.40
N VAL A 158 -17.66 10.43 -14.40
CA VAL A 158 -17.32 11.32 -15.51
C VAL A 158 -17.74 10.63 -16.79
N VAL A 159 -18.60 11.28 -17.59
CA VAL A 159 -19.14 10.73 -18.83
C VAL A 159 -18.53 11.46 -20.00
N THR A 160 -17.91 10.74 -20.94
CA THR A 160 -17.22 11.28 -22.12
C THR A 160 -17.88 10.80 -23.41
N LYS A 161 -17.72 11.54 -24.52
CA LYS A 161 -18.29 11.22 -25.85
C LYS A 161 -17.85 9.86 -26.42
N ASP A 162 -16.70 9.34 -25.96
CA ASP A 162 -16.19 8.02 -26.33
C ASP A 162 -16.63 6.90 -25.39
N SER A 163 -17.52 7.20 -24.41
CA SER A 163 -17.97 6.20 -23.43
C SER A 163 -18.82 5.08 -24.04
N THR A 164 -19.33 5.22 -25.27
CA THR A 164 -19.99 4.14 -26.01
C THR A 164 -19.03 3.07 -26.54
N ASN A 165 -17.72 3.41 -26.69
CA ASN A 165 -16.67 2.44 -27.06
C ASN A 165 -15.69 2.14 -25.92
N VAL A 166 -15.63 2.97 -24.88
CA VAL A 166 -15.15 2.49 -23.59
C VAL A 166 -16.34 1.71 -23.01
N LYS A 167 -16.43 0.42 -23.29
CA LYS A 167 -17.04 -0.53 -22.36
C LYS A 167 -16.60 -0.04 -20.99
N PRO A 168 -17.55 0.31 -20.04
CA PRO A 168 -17.18 0.63 -18.66
C PRO A 168 -16.24 -0.46 -18.33
N ASP A 169 -14.94 -0.12 -18.09
CA ASP A 169 -13.90 -1.16 -17.97
C ASP A 169 -14.62 -2.45 -17.64
N ALA A 170 -15.08 -3.12 -18.73
CA ALA A 170 -15.76 -4.39 -18.57
C ALA A 170 -14.74 -5.04 -17.72
N GLU A 171 -15.03 -5.19 -16.41
CA GLU A 171 -14.18 -5.98 -15.60
C GLU A 171 -13.52 -6.88 -16.60
N LEU A 172 -12.26 -6.61 -16.95
CA LEU A 172 -11.41 -7.62 -17.49
C LEU A 172 -11.35 -8.58 -16.33
N THR A 173 -12.51 -9.22 -16.09
CA THR A 173 -12.64 -10.40 -15.28
C THR A 173 -11.81 -11.35 -16.10
N SER A 174 -10.47 -11.28 -15.85
CA SER A 174 -9.58 -12.30 -16.36
C SER A 174 -10.25 -13.60 -16.02
N ASP A 175 -10.14 -14.59 -16.90
CA ASP A 175 -10.68 -15.93 -16.60
C ASP A 175 -10.23 -16.41 -15.22
N ALA A 176 -9.10 -15.86 -14.71
CA ALA A 176 -8.64 -15.97 -13.34
C ALA A 176 -9.62 -15.43 -12.29
N LEU A 177 -10.20 -14.23 -12.46
CA LEU A 177 -11.18 -13.70 -11.50
C LEU A 177 -12.53 -14.43 -11.54
N LYS A 178 -12.94 -14.87 -12.74
CA LYS A 178 -14.14 -15.72 -12.90
C LYS A 178 -13.94 -17.11 -12.30
N GLY A 179 -12.72 -17.64 -12.37
CA GLY A 179 -12.35 -18.91 -11.77
C GLY A 179 -12.24 -18.80 -10.25
N GLU A 180 -11.63 -17.73 -9.72
CA GLU A 180 -11.50 -17.48 -8.28
C GLU A 180 -12.85 -17.48 -7.54
N SER A 181 -13.92 -17.01 -8.21
CA SER A 181 -15.28 -17.05 -7.66
C SER A 181 -15.92 -18.46 -7.63
N LYS A 182 -15.35 -19.44 -8.35
CA LYS A 182 -15.84 -20.83 -8.43
C LYS A 182 -15.08 -21.78 -7.52
N ILE A 183 -13.96 -21.35 -6.93
CA ILE A 183 -13.14 -22.21 -6.06
C ILE A 183 -13.93 -22.55 -4.80
N ARG A 184 -14.04 -23.84 -4.51
CA ARG A 184 -14.53 -24.30 -3.22
C ARG A 184 -13.37 -24.37 -2.22
N SER A 185 -13.29 -23.37 -1.36
CA SER A 185 -12.34 -23.31 -0.26
C SER A 185 -12.90 -24.00 0.96
N ILE A 186 -12.14 -24.93 1.53
CA ILE A 186 -12.41 -25.54 2.83
C ILE A 186 -11.53 -24.86 3.86
N TRP A 187 -12.16 -24.17 4.81
CA TRP A 187 -11.46 -23.43 5.86
C TRP A 187 -11.41 -24.23 7.15
N LYS A 188 -10.22 -24.40 7.72
CA LYS A 188 -9.96 -25.12 8.98
C LYS A 188 -8.89 -24.42 9.81
N ILE A 189 -8.73 -24.87 11.06
CA ILE A 189 -7.57 -24.56 11.90
C ILE A 189 -6.75 -25.83 12.06
N MET A 190 -5.43 -25.73 11.83
CA MET A 190 -4.50 -26.82 12.15
C MET A 190 -3.74 -26.47 13.42
N SER A 191 -3.85 -27.34 14.41
CA SER A 191 -3.10 -27.27 15.66
C SER A 191 -1.64 -27.73 15.46
N THR A 192 -0.77 -27.42 16.40
CA THR A 192 0.67 -27.76 16.33
C THR A 192 0.97 -29.26 16.34
N ASP A 193 -0.01 -30.09 16.68
CA ASP A 193 0.04 -31.55 16.61
C ASP A 193 -0.46 -32.11 15.27
N GLY A 194 -0.82 -31.24 14.31
CA GLY A 194 -1.36 -31.61 13.01
C GLY A 194 -2.87 -31.84 12.97
N THR A 195 -3.58 -31.69 14.09
CA THR A 195 -5.03 -31.87 14.14
C THR A 195 -5.75 -30.77 13.38
N LEU A 196 -6.63 -31.15 12.43
CA LEU A 196 -7.48 -30.24 11.66
C LEU A 196 -8.85 -30.13 12.30
N THR A 197 -9.24 -28.92 12.71
CA THR A 197 -10.54 -28.60 13.33
C THR A 197 -11.30 -27.60 12.46
N ASN A 198 -12.63 -27.70 12.35
CA ASN A 198 -13.41 -26.67 11.68
C ASN A 198 -13.33 -25.35 12.46
N ILE A 199 -13.41 -24.22 11.77
CA ILE A 199 -13.32 -22.92 12.42
C ILE A 199 -14.36 -22.76 13.52
N ALA A 200 -15.59 -23.24 13.30
CA ALA A 200 -16.69 -23.12 14.28
C ALA A 200 -16.45 -23.94 15.57
N ASP A 201 -15.67 -25.01 15.48
CA ASP A 201 -15.43 -25.94 16.59
C ASP A 201 -14.11 -25.65 17.34
N PHE A 202 -13.28 -24.73 16.83
CA PHE A 202 -11.98 -24.40 17.41
C PHE A 202 -12.11 -23.41 18.57
N ASN A 203 -11.42 -23.66 19.68
CA ASN A 203 -11.39 -22.76 20.84
C ASN A 203 -10.35 -21.66 20.68
N PHE A 204 -10.79 -20.47 20.30
CA PHE A 204 -9.93 -19.29 20.09
C PHE A 204 -9.55 -18.53 21.38
N SER A 205 -9.97 -18.93 22.56
CA SER A 205 -9.77 -18.16 23.81
C SER A 205 -8.29 -17.79 24.07
N LYS A 206 -7.36 -18.67 23.66
CA LYS A 206 -5.90 -18.44 23.74
C LYS A 206 -5.30 -17.86 22.45
N HIS A 207 -6.08 -17.67 21.40
CA HIS A 207 -5.64 -17.26 20.07
C HIS A 207 -6.55 -16.18 19.47
N PRO A 208 -6.76 -15.02 20.15
CA PRO A 208 -7.72 -14.01 19.71
C PRO A 208 -7.34 -13.36 18.37
N LYS A 209 -6.04 -13.21 18.07
CA LYS A 209 -5.58 -12.69 16.78
C LYS A 209 -5.88 -13.66 15.64
N LEU A 210 -5.71 -14.97 15.87
CA LEU A 210 -6.05 -16.01 14.88
C LEU A 210 -7.56 -16.02 14.59
N GLU A 211 -8.42 -15.76 15.59
CA GLU A 211 -9.86 -15.59 15.40
C GLU A 211 -10.18 -14.41 14.47
N ILE A 212 -9.51 -13.27 14.69
CA ILE A 212 -9.65 -12.08 13.85
C ILE A 212 -9.20 -12.40 12.42
N LEU A 213 -8.04 -13.08 12.25
CA LEU A 213 -7.55 -13.49 10.94
C LEU A 213 -8.55 -14.41 10.23
N ALA A 214 -9.07 -15.42 10.90
CA ALA A 214 -10.05 -16.36 10.33
C ALA A 214 -11.33 -15.62 9.88
N LYS A 215 -11.87 -14.74 10.71
CA LYS A 215 -13.04 -13.92 10.36
C LYS A 215 -12.75 -12.99 9.18
N TYR A 216 -11.57 -12.35 9.15
CA TYR A 216 -11.16 -11.44 8.10
C TYR A 216 -11.04 -12.13 6.74
N GLU A 217 -10.37 -13.29 6.68
CA GLU A 217 -10.17 -14.05 5.45
C GLU A 217 -11.46 -14.67 4.92
N VAL A 218 -12.29 -15.26 5.78
CA VAL A 218 -13.56 -15.90 5.39
C VAL A 218 -14.60 -14.86 4.95
N ALA A 219 -14.73 -13.74 5.67
CA ALA A 219 -15.74 -12.71 5.37
C ALA A 219 -15.36 -11.79 4.21
N LYS A 220 -14.07 -11.76 3.80
CA LYS A 220 -13.52 -10.87 2.75
C LYS A 220 -13.84 -9.37 2.97
N GLN A 221 -14.15 -8.95 4.23
CA GLN A 221 -14.48 -7.57 4.58
C GLN A 221 -13.20 -6.74 4.77
N ARG A 222 -12.81 -5.97 3.75
CA ARG A 222 -11.56 -5.20 3.73
C ARG A 222 -11.74 -3.70 4.00
N HIS A 223 -12.98 -3.22 4.09
CA HIS A 223 -13.29 -1.81 4.31
C HIS A 223 -12.82 -1.30 5.67
N VAL A 224 -12.38 -0.04 5.74
CA VAL A 224 -11.86 0.62 6.94
C VAL A 224 -12.61 1.92 7.16
N ASP A 225 -13.36 2.00 8.26
CA ASP A 225 -14.20 3.18 8.59
C ASP A 225 -13.40 4.31 9.24
N LYS A 226 -12.24 4.01 9.83
CA LYS A 226 -11.39 4.99 10.51
C LYS A 226 -9.93 4.81 10.09
N PRO A 227 -9.14 5.90 9.99
CA PRO A 227 -7.71 5.77 9.71
C PRO A 227 -7.03 5.03 10.88
N PRO A 228 -6.22 3.99 10.60
CA PRO A 228 -5.48 3.28 11.63
C PRO A 228 -4.37 4.17 12.23
N PRO A 229 -3.93 3.89 13.48
CA PRO A 229 -2.96 4.71 14.21
C PRO A 229 -1.66 5.02 13.46
N HIS A 230 -1.15 4.08 12.65
CA HIS A 230 0.08 4.29 11.90
C HIS A 230 0.00 5.48 10.93
N VAL A 231 -1.19 5.83 10.42
CA VAL A 231 -1.36 6.97 9.51
C VAL A 231 -1.02 8.29 10.20
N ALA A 232 -1.46 8.47 11.44
CA ALA A 232 -1.10 9.65 12.24
C ALA A 232 0.37 9.61 12.67
N LEU A 233 0.86 8.42 13.07
CA LEU A 233 2.24 8.24 13.53
C LEU A 233 3.26 8.45 12.42
N MET A 234 3.04 7.93 11.20
CA MET A 234 3.99 8.11 10.09
C MET A 234 4.20 9.59 9.75
N LYS A 235 3.14 10.39 9.83
CA LYS A 235 3.21 11.84 9.63
C LYS A 235 3.93 12.51 10.78
N LYS A 236 3.44 12.32 12.02
CA LYS A 236 3.99 12.93 13.23
C LYS A 236 5.49 12.65 13.41
N MET A 237 5.95 11.46 13.06
CA MET A 237 7.36 11.07 13.18
C MET A 237 8.21 11.49 11.97
N GLY A 238 7.65 12.21 10.99
CA GLY A 238 8.35 12.60 9.77
C GLY A 238 8.86 11.39 8.96
N ILE A 239 8.08 10.33 8.88
CA ILE A 239 8.42 9.09 8.16
C ILE A 239 7.93 9.18 6.72
N ALA A 240 6.62 9.31 6.54
CA ALA A 240 6.00 9.36 5.22
C ALA A 240 4.70 10.14 5.23
N ASP A 241 4.29 10.60 4.04
CA ASP A 241 2.97 11.17 3.78
C ASP A 241 2.53 10.83 2.36
N TYR A 242 1.25 11.04 2.09
CA TYR A 242 0.69 10.93 0.74
C TYR A 242 1.30 11.99 -0.17
N GLU A 243 1.59 11.62 -1.43
CA GLU A 243 2.06 12.58 -2.43
C GLU A 243 0.86 13.16 -3.20
N PRO A 244 0.51 14.45 -2.99
CA PRO A 244 -0.67 15.04 -3.62
C PRO A 244 -0.59 15.13 -5.15
N ALA A 245 0.63 15.20 -5.68
CA ALA A 245 0.88 15.30 -7.13
C ALA A 245 1.00 13.93 -7.80
N SER A 246 0.63 12.84 -7.10
CA SER A 246 0.66 11.49 -7.64
C SER A 246 -0.67 10.78 -7.43
N ASP A 247 -0.85 9.64 -8.08
CA ASP A 247 -2.03 8.80 -7.85
C ASP A 247 -2.08 8.34 -6.38
N SER A 248 -3.28 8.31 -5.81
CA SER A 248 -3.47 7.95 -4.39
C SER A 248 -2.84 6.57 -4.07
N GLY A 249 -2.21 6.45 -2.90
CA GLY A 249 -1.47 5.25 -2.52
C GLY A 249 0.00 5.25 -2.96
N ASN A 250 0.48 6.32 -3.61
CA ASN A 250 1.90 6.61 -3.76
C ASN A 250 2.35 7.53 -2.63
N MET A 251 3.41 7.13 -1.95
CA MET A 251 3.92 7.83 -0.76
C MET A 251 5.23 8.55 -1.04
N ARG A 252 5.39 9.74 -0.45
CA ARG A 252 6.69 10.39 -0.27
C ARG A 252 7.27 10.01 1.09
N PHE A 253 8.56 9.71 1.13
CA PHE A 253 9.28 9.40 2.35
C PHE A 253 10.16 10.59 2.75
N PHE A 254 9.97 11.09 3.97
CA PHE A 254 10.84 12.11 4.54
C PHE A 254 12.21 11.52 4.94
N PRO A 255 13.21 12.33 5.26
CA PRO A 255 14.56 11.80 5.56
C PRO A 255 14.60 10.70 6.62
N ASN A 256 13.85 10.81 7.73
CA ASN A 256 13.76 9.76 8.74
C ASN A 256 13.18 8.46 8.17
N GLY A 257 12.07 8.58 7.44
CA GLY A 257 11.43 7.42 6.82
C GLY A 257 12.31 6.77 5.75
N ARG A 258 13.02 7.58 4.94
CA ARG A 258 13.94 7.04 3.94
C ARG A 258 15.14 6.33 4.59
N LEU A 259 15.63 6.82 5.74
CA LEU A 259 16.68 6.15 6.50
C LEU A 259 16.21 4.78 7.02
N ILE A 260 15.05 4.75 7.71
CA ILE A 260 14.45 3.48 8.20
C ILE A 260 14.29 2.49 7.04
N LYS A 261 13.70 2.97 5.94
CA LYS A 261 13.47 2.14 4.75
C LYS A 261 14.78 1.58 4.19
N SER A 262 15.84 2.40 4.05
CA SER A 262 17.15 1.96 3.56
C SER A 262 17.80 0.90 4.45
N LEU A 263 17.66 1.06 5.77
CA LEU A 263 18.20 0.10 6.72
C LEU A 263 17.49 -1.25 6.61
N ILE A 264 16.17 -1.25 6.47
CA ILE A 264 15.38 -2.49 6.28
C ILE A 264 15.73 -3.13 4.93
N GLU A 265 15.76 -2.36 3.85
CA GLU A 265 16.13 -2.81 2.50
C GLU A 265 17.49 -3.52 2.52
N ARG A 266 18.49 -2.88 3.11
CA ARG A 266 19.85 -3.44 3.22
C ARG A 266 19.87 -4.69 4.09
N TYR A 267 19.24 -4.66 5.26
CA TYR A 267 19.20 -5.81 6.16
C TYR A 267 18.62 -7.06 5.48
N VAL A 268 17.47 -6.90 4.81
CA VAL A 268 16.82 -8.01 4.11
C VAL A 268 17.69 -8.52 2.96
N THR A 269 18.31 -7.62 2.18
CA THR A 269 19.23 -7.98 1.11
C THR A 269 20.42 -8.78 1.63
N ASP A 270 21.05 -8.34 2.72
CA ASP A 270 22.19 -9.05 3.32
C ASP A 270 21.76 -10.47 3.77
N ARG A 271 20.60 -10.63 4.40
CA ARG A 271 20.09 -11.95 4.82
C ARG A 271 19.78 -12.88 3.64
N VAL A 272 19.22 -12.35 2.55
CA VAL A 272 18.96 -13.17 1.35
C VAL A 272 20.26 -13.56 0.65
N LYS A 273 21.26 -12.70 0.62
CA LYS A 273 22.59 -13.01 0.06
C LYS A 273 23.31 -14.09 0.90
N GLU A 274 23.19 -14.04 2.22
CA GLU A 274 23.71 -15.09 3.10
C GLU A 274 23.01 -16.44 2.91
N TYR A 275 21.72 -16.42 2.61
CA TYR A 275 20.95 -17.59 2.20
C TYR A 275 21.42 -18.15 0.85
N GLY A 276 22.17 -17.38 0.05
CA GLY A 276 22.70 -17.76 -1.25
C GLY A 276 21.89 -17.20 -2.43
N GLY A 277 21.10 -16.15 -2.23
CA GLY A 277 20.41 -15.43 -3.30
C GLY A 277 21.38 -14.56 -4.10
N TYR A 278 21.35 -14.69 -5.43
CA TYR A 278 22.10 -13.85 -6.36
C TYR A 278 21.27 -12.61 -6.72
N GLU A 279 21.78 -11.44 -6.35
CA GLU A 279 21.09 -10.17 -6.60
C GLU A 279 21.13 -9.81 -8.09
N VAL A 280 19.95 -9.53 -8.64
CA VAL A 280 19.76 -9.10 -10.03
C VAL A 280 18.90 -7.84 -10.10
N GLU A 281 18.89 -7.20 -11.26
CA GLU A 281 18.03 -6.06 -11.57
C GLU A 281 17.36 -6.28 -12.91
N THR A 282 16.06 -6.07 -12.97
CA THR A 282 15.26 -6.18 -14.20
C THR A 282 14.49 -4.87 -14.45
N PRO A 283 14.08 -4.56 -15.69
CA PRO A 283 13.38 -3.32 -16.00
C PRO A 283 12.09 -3.13 -15.17
N ILE A 284 11.76 -1.86 -14.90
CA ILE A 284 10.49 -1.51 -14.24
C ILE A 284 9.31 -1.45 -15.21
N MET A 285 9.59 -1.40 -16.52
CA MET A 285 8.59 -1.23 -17.58
C MET A 285 8.79 -2.28 -18.66
N TYR A 286 7.71 -2.87 -19.10
CA TYR A 286 7.69 -3.97 -20.06
C TYR A 286 6.71 -3.71 -21.20
N ASP A 287 6.94 -4.35 -22.34
CA ASP A 287 6.04 -4.38 -23.49
C ASP A 287 4.87 -5.32 -23.21
N SER A 288 3.63 -4.80 -23.25
CA SER A 288 2.42 -5.57 -23.00
C SER A 288 2.07 -6.53 -24.15
N GLU A 289 2.65 -6.35 -25.33
CA GLU A 289 2.42 -7.19 -26.51
C GLU A 289 3.45 -8.31 -26.64
N HIS A 290 4.48 -8.36 -25.79
CA HIS A 290 5.43 -9.46 -25.76
C HIS A 290 4.72 -10.79 -25.44
N PRO A 291 4.97 -11.88 -26.17
CA PRO A 291 4.22 -13.14 -26.02
C PRO A 291 4.15 -13.69 -24.59
N SER A 292 5.27 -13.63 -23.84
CA SER A 292 5.32 -14.07 -22.45
C SER A 292 4.45 -13.19 -21.54
N MET A 293 4.32 -11.89 -21.85
CA MET A 293 3.49 -10.95 -21.06
C MET A 293 2.01 -11.16 -21.37
N VAL A 294 1.62 -11.37 -22.62
CA VAL A 294 0.24 -11.71 -23.01
C VAL A 294 -0.22 -12.98 -22.29
N SER A 295 0.60 -14.03 -22.26
CA SER A 295 0.31 -15.26 -21.52
C SER A 295 0.15 -15.01 -20.01
N TYR A 296 0.97 -14.12 -19.43
CA TYR A 296 0.89 -13.75 -18.03
C TYR A 296 -0.39 -12.98 -17.70
N PHE A 297 -0.80 -12.00 -18.52
CA PHE A 297 -2.02 -11.21 -18.31
C PHE A 297 -3.30 -12.06 -18.35
N ASN A 298 -3.33 -13.14 -19.14
CA ASN A 298 -4.46 -14.06 -19.17
C ASN A 298 -4.67 -14.80 -17.83
N ARG A 299 -3.61 -14.90 -17.01
CA ARG A 299 -3.63 -15.62 -15.73
C ARG A 299 -3.83 -14.71 -14.51
N PHE A 300 -3.46 -13.43 -14.63
CA PHE A 300 -3.52 -12.48 -13.53
C PHE A 300 -4.50 -11.34 -13.82
N PRO A 301 -5.20 -10.81 -12.77
CA PRO A 301 -6.08 -9.66 -12.96
C PRO A 301 -5.29 -8.43 -13.41
N ALA A 302 -5.87 -7.63 -14.30
CA ALA A 302 -5.30 -6.40 -14.83
C ALA A 302 -5.16 -5.33 -13.73
N ARG A 303 -4.02 -5.32 -13.03
CA ARG A 303 -3.73 -4.37 -11.93
C ARG A 303 -2.65 -3.35 -12.28
N GLN A 304 -2.03 -3.47 -13.45
CA GLN A 304 -0.90 -2.65 -13.88
C GLN A 304 -1.31 -1.25 -14.32
N TYR A 305 -0.34 -0.32 -14.28
CA TYR A 305 -0.42 0.92 -15.03
C TYR A 305 -0.08 0.63 -16.50
N ASN A 306 -1.00 0.89 -17.39
CA ASN A 306 -0.75 0.83 -18.83
C ASN A 306 -0.27 2.20 -19.32
N ILE A 307 0.72 2.19 -20.21
CA ILE A 307 1.36 3.37 -20.78
C ILE A 307 1.31 3.23 -22.29
N ASP A 308 0.71 4.19 -22.97
CA ASP A 308 0.81 4.34 -24.42
C ASP A 308 1.83 5.43 -24.71
N SER A 309 2.90 5.08 -25.41
CA SER A 309 3.99 6.01 -25.76
C SER A 309 4.50 5.71 -27.16
N ASP A 310 4.38 6.68 -28.06
CA ASP A 310 4.85 6.58 -29.45
C ASP A 310 4.34 5.31 -30.17
N GLY A 311 3.08 4.93 -29.92
CA GLY A 311 2.44 3.76 -30.50
C GLY A 311 2.87 2.42 -29.89
N LYS A 312 3.68 2.43 -28.81
CA LYS A 312 4.01 1.23 -28.01
C LYS A 312 3.12 1.13 -26.79
N LYS A 313 2.62 -0.06 -26.56
CA LYS A 313 1.83 -0.38 -25.38
C LYS A 313 2.73 -0.99 -24.32
N LEU A 314 3.03 -0.22 -23.31
CA LEU A 314 3.90 -0.62 -22.20
C LEU A 314 3.11 -0.71 -20.90
N PHE A 315 3.71 -1.32 -19.87
CA PHE A 315 3.14 -1.31 -18.52
C PHE A 315 4.23 -1.23 -17.45
N LEU A 316 3.89 -0.67 -16.29
CA LEU A 316 4.75 -0.72 -15.11
C LEU A 316 4.56 -2.07 -14.42
N ARG A 317 5.66 -2.71 -14.03
CA ARG A 317 5.64 -4.02 -13.38
C ARG A 317 4.89 -4.00 -12.05
N PHE A 318 4.16 -5.05 -11.79
CA PHE A 318 3.46 -5.34 -10.55
C PHE A 318 3.92 -6.65 -9.89
N ALA A 319 4.95 -7.27 -10.44
CA ALA A 319 5.64 -8.44 -9.93
C ALA A 319 7.09 -8.46 -10.44
N ALA A 320 8.01 -9.09 -9.71
CA ALA A 320 9.39 -9.33 -10.17
C ALA A 320 9.50 -10.62 -10.99
N CYS A 321 8.58 -11.57 -10.78
CA CYS A 321 8.65 -12.93 -11.28
C CYS A 321 8.99 -13.01 -12.77
N PHE A 322 8.21 -12.32 -13.63
CA PHE A 322 8.39 -12.43 -15.07
C PHE A 322 9.75 -11.88 -15.56
N GLY A 323 10.29 -10.84 -14.92
CA GLY A 323 11.64 -10.34 -15.24
C GLY A 323 12.72 -11.37 -14.92
N GLN A 324 12.67 -11.96 -13.73
CA GLN A 324 13.61 -13.00 -13.32
C GLN A 324 13.42 -14.31 -14.13
N PHE A 325 12.19 -14.64 -14.51
CA PHE A 325 11.93 -15.84 -15.34
C PHE A 325 12.41 -15.68 -16.77
N LEU A 326 12.23 -14.50 -17.38
CA LEU A 326 12.81 -14.18 -18.67
C LEU A 326 14.35 -14.24 -18.64
N MET A 327 14.95 -13.79 -17.55
CA MET A 327 16.40 -13.91 -17.33
C MET A 327 16.82 -15.39 -17.18
N ALA A 328 16.09 -16.16 -16.36
CA ALA A 328 16.40 -17.56 -16.10
C ALA A 328 16.27 -18.45 -17.38
N ASN A 329 15.35 -18.11 -18.28
CA ASN A 329 15.20 -18.79 -19.57
C ASN A 329 16.48 -18.71 -20.45
N HIS A 330 17.32 -17.72 -20.24
CA HIS A 330 18.61 -17.57 -20.94
C HIS A 330 19.76 -18.33 -20.25
N PHE A 331 19.54 -18.96 -19.12
CA PHE A 331 20.58 -19.71 -18.42
C PHE A 331 20.67 -21.15 -18.91
N GLN A 332 21.88 -21.62 -19.11
CA GLN A 332 22.15 -23.04 -19.32
C GLN A 332 22.38 -23.69 -17.96
N MET A 333 21.38 -24.38 -17.44
CA MET A 333 21.43 -24.99 -16.11
C MET A 333 21.54 -26.52 -16.21
N SER A 334 22.19 -27.13 -15.25
CA SER A 334 22.16 -28.56 -14.96
C SER A 334 21.68 -28.80 -13.53
N PHE A 335 21.33 -30.02 -13.19
CA PHE A 335 20.94 -30.41 -11.83
C PHE A 335 21.96 -29.99 -10.77
N LYS A 336 23.26 -29.88 -11.14
CA LYS A 336 24.35 -29.46 -10.22
C LYS A 336 24.26 -27.97 -9.84
N ASN A 337 23.55 -27.16 -10.62
CA ASN A 337 23.37 -25.74 -10.32
C ASN A 337 22.17 -25.51 -9.38
N LEU A 338 21.29 -26.51 -9.20
CA LEU A 338 20.06 -26.37 -8.44
C LEU A 338 20.24 -26.79 -6.96
N PRO A 339 19.61 -26.10 -6.00
CA PRO A 339 18.67 -24.98 -6.22
C PRO A 339 19.40 -23.70 -6.61
N TYR A 340 19.02 -23.05 -7.71
CA TYR A 340 19.56 -21.76 -8.13
C TYR A 340 18.62 -20.65 -7.64
N LYS A 341 19.18 -19.56 -7.12
CA LYS A 341 18.38 -18.55 -6.39
C LYS A 341 18.62 -17.16 -6.97
N LEU A 342 17.55 -16.55 -7.53
CA LEU A 342 17.58 -15.15 -7.98
C LEU A 342 16.88 -14.26 -6.96
N TYR A 343 17.48 -13.11 -6.67
CA TYR A 343 16.94 -12.13 -5.75
C TYR A 343 16.88 -10.74 -6.37
N GLU A 344 15.80 -10.03 -6.17
CA GLU A 344 15.66 -8.64 -6.61
C GLU A 344 14.92 -7.82 -5.54
N LEU A 345 15.56 -6.74 -5.10
CA LEU A 345 14.89 -5.72 -4.31
C LEU A 345 14.23 -4.74 -5.28
N THR A 346 12.94 -4.87 -5.49
CA THR A 346 12.26 -4.20 -6.60
C THR A 346 11.04 -3.41 -6.19
N ARG A 347 10.69 -2.39 -6.98
CA ARG A 347 9.49 -1.58 -6.78
C ARG A 347 8.35 -2.07 -7.67
N TYR A 348 7.19 -2.32 -7.04
CA TYR A 348 5.94 -2.67 -7.70
C TYR A 348 5.06 -1.44 -7.87
N SER A 349 4.20 -1.47 -8.91
CA SER A 349 3.23 -0.43 -9.18
C SER A 349 1.88 -1.04 -9.55
N PHE A 350 0.87 -0.84 -8.69
CA PHE A 350 -0.50 -1.29 -8.90
C PHE A 350 -1.41 -0.11 -9.23
N ARG A 351 -2.09 -0.13 -10.38
CA ARG A 351 -3.05 0.91 -10.75
C ARG A 351 -4.41 0.69 -10.09
N ARG A 352 -4.86 -0.56 -10.01
CA ARG A 352 -6.18 -0.90 -9.50
C ARG A 352 -6.09 -1.56 -8.14
N GLU A 353 -6.69 -0.91 -7.18
CA GLU A 353 -7.07 -1.42 -5.88
C GLU A 353 -8.54 -1.06 -5.68
N GLN A 354 -9.30 -1.83 -4.92
CA GLN A 354 -10.70 -1.53 -4.66
C GLN A 354 -10.82 -0.21 -3.89
N SER A 355 -11.89 0.54 -4.15
CA SER A 355 -12.16 1.79 -3.44
C SER A 355 -12.25 1.54 -1.94
N GLY A 356 -11.62 2.41 -1.12
CA GLY A 356 -11.57 2.28 0.33
C GLY A 356 -10.51 1.32 0.90
N GLU A 357 -9.76 0.61 0.04
CA GLU A 357 -8.70 -0.30 0.52
C GLU A 357 -7.35 0.38 0.74
N LEU A 358 -7.06 1.48 0.03
CA LEU A 358 -5.81 2.23 0.16
C LEU A 358 -5.73 2.92 1.52
N VAL A 359 -4.76 2.52 2.35
CA VAL A 359 -4.61 3.04 3.71
C VAL A 359 -3.16 3.11 4.12
N GLY A 360 -2.61 4.33 4.22
CA GLY A 360 -1.26 4.60 4.73
C GLY A 360 -0.21 3.67 4.15
N LEU A 361 0.64 3.11 5.00
CA LEU A 361 1.68 2.15 4.61
C LEU A 361 1.20 0.69 4.58
N ARG A 362 -0.06 0.42 4.97
CA ARG A 362 -0.63 -0.92 4.96
C ARG A 362 -0.95 -1.40 3.55
N ARG A 363 -1.60 -0.56 2.74
CA ARG A 363 -2.01 -0.88 1.38
C ARG A 363 -1.71 0.28 0.43
N LEU A 364 -0.77 0.05 -0.44
CA LEU A 364 -0.14 1.03 -1.31
C LEU A 364 -0.32 0.63 -2.78
N ARG A 365 -0.25 1.62 -3.67
CA ARG A 365 -0.09 1.37 -5.11
C ARG A 365 1.36 1.21 -5.53
N ALA A 366 2.30 1.81 -4.82
CA ALA A 366 3.71 1.62 -5.08
C ALA A 366 4.43 1.22 -3.79
N PHE A 367 5.16 0.12 -3.81
CA PHE A 367 5.90 -0.43 -2.68
C PHE A 367 7.09 -1.25 -3.12
N THR A 368 7.99 -1.51 -2.20
CA THR A 368 9.25 -2.23 -2.44
C THR A 368 9.15 -3.65 -1.90
N MET A 369 9.43 -4.63 -2.78
CA MET A 369 9.42 -6.06 -2.43
C MET A 369 10.82 -6.65 -2.56
N PRO A 370 11.28 -7.41 -1.57
CA PRO A 370 12.48 -8.25 -1.65
C PRO A 370 12.07 -9.64 -2.16
N ASP A 371 12.05 -9.83 -3.47
CA ASP A 371 11.60 -11.09 -4.07
C ASP A 371 12.77 -12.03 -4.37
N CYS A 372 12.71 -13.24 -3.82
CA CYS A 372 13.67 -14.30 -4.02
C CYS A 372 13.01 -15.53 -4.64
N HIS A 373 13.39 -15.87 -5.86
CA HIS A 373 12.95 -17.09 -6.54
C HIS A 373 14.03 -18.17 -6.45
N ALA A 374 13.66 -19.39 -6.04
CA ALA A 374 14.54 -20.54 -6.07
C ALA A 374 14.05 -21.56 -7.09
N PHE A 375 14.91 -21.94 -8.01
CA PHE A 375 14.66 -22.95 -9.03
C PHE A 375 15.16 -24.30 -8.52
N CYS A 376 14.24 -25.25 -8.35
CA CYS A 376 14.49 -26.56 -7.75
C CYS A 376 14.32 -27.68 -8.77
N ALA A 377 15.16 -28.72 -8.67
CA ALA A 377 15.13 -29.83 -9.61
C ALA A 377 13.87 -30.72 -9.49
N ASN A 378 13.31 -30.82 -8.30
CA ASN A 378 12.16 -31.68 -7.99
C ASN A 378 11.45 -31.23 -6.71
N MET A 379 10.32 -31.89 -6.39
CA MET A 379 9.51 -31.55 -5.23
C MET A 379 10.25 -31.75 -3.89
N ASN A 380 11.09 -32.75 -3.76
CA ASN A 380 11.87 -32.98 -2.52
C ASN A 380 12.79 -31.78 -2.24
N GLN A 381 13.51 -31.32 -3.27
CA GLN A 381 14.37 -30.14 -3.11
C GLN A 381 13.56 -28.87 -2.82
N ALA A 382 12.37 -28.73 -3.45
CA ALA A 382 11.48 -27.60 -3.16
C ALA A 382 10.95 -27.63 -1.70
N ILE A 383 10.65 -28.82 -1.17
CA ILE A 383 10.22 -29.02 0.22
C ILE A 383 11.35 -28.68 1.22
N ASP A 384 12.57 -29.08 0.90
CA ASP A 384 13.73 -28.73 1.76
C ASP A 384 13.97 -27.21 1.76
N GLU A 385 13.93 -26.59 0.58
CA GLU A 385 14.13 -25.15 0.44
C GLU A 385 13.02 -24.34 1.12
N ILE A 386 11.73 -24.72 1.03
CA ILE A 386 10.65 -23.97 1.66
C ILE A 386 10.78 -23.97 3.19
N LYS A 387 11.34 -25.03 3.80
CA LYS A 387 11.60 -25.11 5.24
C LYS A 387 12.74 -24.17 5.67
N ILE A 388 13.81 -24.08 4.88
CA ILE A 388 14.92 -23.15 5.10
C ILE A 388 14.42 -21.69 4.99
N ARG A 389 13.61 -21.42 3.99
CA ARG A 389 13.07 -20.06 3.71
C ARG A 389 12.02 -19.66 4.75
N PHE A 390 11.32 -20.62 5.33
CA PHE A 390 10.43 -20.39 6.47
C PHE A 390 11.23 -19.87 7.68
N ASP A 391 12.33 -20.53 8.04
CA ASP A 391 13.21 -20.12 9.12
C ASP A 391 13.88 -18.75 8.83
N LEU A 392 14.31 -18.52 7.58
CA LEU A 392 14.82 -17.23 7.13
C LEU A 392 13.79 -16.11 7.35
N SER A 393 12.55 -16.32 6.95
CA SER A 393 11.47 -15.34 7.08
C SER A 393 11.13 -15.02 8.53
N GLN A 394 11.06 -16.04 9.40
CA GLN A 394 10.87 -15.84 10.84
C GLN A 394 12.04 -15.06 11.47
N SER A 395 13.27 -15.40 11.11
CA SER A 395 14.47 -14.70 11.58
C SER A 395 14.48 -13.25 11.12
N VAL A 396 14.16 -12.99 9.86
CA VAL A 396 14.09 -11.62 9.31
C VAL A 396 13.07 -10.79 10.07
N LEU A 397 11.83 -11.26 10.22
CA LEU A 397 10.77 -10.52 10.92
C LEU A 397 11.13 -10.27 12.38
N SER A 398 11.66 -11.28 13.10
CA SER A 398 12.07 -11.13 14.50
C SER A 398 13.15 -10.05 14.67
N ASN A 399 14.15 -10.04 13.81
CA ASN A 399 15.24 -9.06 13.84
C ASN A 399 14.79 -7.66 13.39
N LEU A 400 13.69 -7.55 12.66
CA LEU A 400 13.02 -6.30 12.35
C LEU A 400 12.14 -5.78 13.51
N GLY A 401 12.05 -6.52 14.63
CA GLY A 401 11.24 -6.15 15.79
C GLY A 401 9.81 -6.68 15.76
N ILE A 402 9.51 -7.64 14.87
CA ILE A 402 8.21 -8.28 14.73
C ILE A 402 8.38 -9.79 15.02
N PRO A 403 8.46 -10.19 16.31
CA PRO A 403 8.59 -11.61 16.70
C PRO A 403 7.31 -12.39 16.36
N SER A 404 7.38 -13.72 16.41
CA SER A 404 6.26 -14.62 16.07
C SER A 404 4.99 -14.40 16.90
N SER A 405 5.08 -13.75 18.06
CA SER A 405 3.93 -13.33 18.88
C SER A 405 3.08 -12.23 18.24
N ASP A 406 3.63 -11.50 17.27
CA ASP A 406 2.99 -10.31 16.69
C ASP A 406 2.19 -10.62 15.42
N TYR A 407 2.35 -11.81 14.83
CA TYR A 407 1.62 -12.22 13.62
C TYR A 407 1.04 -13.63 13.75
N ASP A 408 0.06 -13.97 12.93
CA ASP A 408 -0.48 -15.32 12.78
C ASP A 408 -0.30 -15.82 11.35
N MET A 409 -0.19 -17.14 11.21
CA MET A 409 0.08 -17.78 9.93
C MET A 409 -1.22 -18.26 9.27
N ALA A 410 -1.35 -17.99 7.97
CA ALA A 410 -2.26 -18.68 7.10
C ALA A 410 -1.46 -19.57 6.14
N ILE A 411 -1.96 -20.78 5.90
CA ILE A 411 -1.37 -21.74 4.95
C ILE A 411 -2.46 -22.23 4.00
N ARG A 412 -2.13 -22.26 2.71
CA ARG A 412 -3.05 -22.63 1.63
C ARG A 412 -2.42 -23.72 0.79
N PHE A 413 -3.20 -24.75 0.46
CA PHE A 413 -2.71 -25.86 -0.36
C PHE A 413 -3.85 -26.59 -1.07
N THR A 414 -3.49 -27.33 -2.12
CA THR A 414 -4.40 -28.27 -2.77
C THR A 414 -4.54 -29.54 -1.92
N GLU A 415 -5.71 -30.19 -2.00
CA GLU A 415 -5.98 -31.44 -1.29
C GLU A 415 -4.99 -32.55 -1.70
N ASP A 416 -4.67 -32.64 -2.99
CA ASP A 416 -3.69 -33.61 -3.51
C ASP A 416 -2.31 -33.36 -2.89
N PHE A 417 -1.83 -32.10 -2.89
CA PHE A 417 -0.55 -31.77 -2.28
C PHE A 417 -0.52 -32.12 -0.78
N TYR A 418 -1.61 -31.85 -0.06
CA TYR A 418 -1.72 -32.21 1.36
C TYR A 418 -1.61 -33.71 1.57
N ASN A 419 -2.33 -34.53 0.78
CA ASN A 419 -2.32 -35.97 0.89
C ASN A 419 -0.94 -36.57 0.66
N GLU A 420 -0.18 -36.02 -0.30
CA GLU A 420 1.17 -36.47 -0.64
C GLU A 420 2.25 -35.95 0.33
N ASN A 421 2.06 -34.74 0.90
CA ASN A 421 3.10 -34.02 1.64
C ASN A 421 2.65 -33.59 3.04
N LYS A 422 1.74 -34.34 3.67
CA LYS A 422 1.13 -34.02 4.97
C LYS A 422 2.18 -33.71 6.04
N SER A 423 3.24 -34.52 6.13
CA SER A 423 4.33 -34.33 7.12
C SER A 423 5.04 -32.98 6.97
N THR A 424 5.19 -32.47 5.75
CA THR A 424 5.81 -31.16 5.50
C THR A 424 4.94 -30.03 6.06
N ILE A 425 3.63 -30.11 5.83
CA ILE A 425 2.69 -29.11 6.32
C ILE A 425 2.64 -29.11 7.85
N GLU A 426 2.57 -30.31 8.46
CA GLU A 426 2.61 -30.46 9.92
C GLU A 426 3.92 -29.94 10.53
N GLU A 427 5.06 -30.15 9.84
CA GLU A 427 6.35 -29.61 10.26
C GLU A 427 6.39 -28.09 10.23
N LEU A 428 5.87 -27.45 9.16
CA LEU A 428 5.77 -25.98 9.07
C LEU A 428 4.89 -25.40 10.18
N VAL A 429 3.76 -26.05 10.48
CA VAL A 429 2.85 -25.63 11.56
C VAL A 429 3.52 -25.82 12.93
N LYS A 430 4.23 -26.91 13.13
CA LYS A 430 5.03 -27.15 14.36
C LYS A 430 6.14 -26.11 14.53
N LYS A 431 6.87 -25.77 13.45
CA LYS A 431 7.88 -24.69 13.44
C LYS A 431 7.27 -23.32 13.76
N ASN A 432 6.04 -23.04 13.28
CA ASN A 432 5.31 -21.82 13.63
C ASN A 432 5.03 -21.71 15.14
N GLY A 433 4.91 -22.84 15.85
CA GLY A 433 4.69 -22.92 17.30
C GLY A 433 3.30 -22.51 17.78
N LYS A 434 2.38 -22.21 16.87
CA LYS A 434 1.00 -21.81 17.12
C LYS A 434 0.05 -22.47 16.12
N PRO A 435 -1.24 -22.63 16.44
CA PRO A 435 -2.25 -23.02 15.45
C PRO A 435 -2.29 -22.04 14.26
N VAL A 436 -2.66 -22.54 13.09
CA VAL A 436 -2.67 -21.79 11.84
C VAL A 436 -4.01 -21.86 11.14
N LEU A 437 -4.37 -20.80 10.41
CA LEU A 437 -5.51 -20.82 9.50
C LEU A 437 -5.16 -21.61 8.25
N VAL A 438 -5.97 -22.59 7.90
CA VAL A 438 -5.82 -23.43 6.70
C VAL A 438 -6.91 -23.10 5.71
N GLU A 439 -6.52 -22.85 4.44
CA GLU A 439 -7.40 -22.88 3.29
C GLU A 439 -7.00 -24.02 2.37
N MET A 440 -7.90 -24.98 2.18
CA MET A 440 -7.68 -26.15 1.32
C MET A 440 -8.58 -26.07 0.08
N TRP A 441 -8.02 -26.36 -1.08
CA TRP A 441 -8.72 -26.38 -2.37
C TRP A 441 -8.84 -27.80 -2.90
N THR A 442 -10.02 -28.17 -3.33
CA THR A 442 -10.27 -29.49 -3.93
C THR A 442 -9.72 -29.63 -5.34
N GLU A 443 -9.51 -28.47 -6.03
CA GLU A 443 -8.96 -28.44 -7.40
C GLU A 443 -7.81 -27.43 -7.46
N LYS A 444 -6.79 -27.73 -8.28
CA LYS A 444 -5.69 -26.81 -8.56
C LYS A 444 -6.16 -25.69 -9.50
N PHE A 445 -6.26 -24.49 -8.98
CA PHE A 445 -6.62 -23.30 -9.75
C PHE A 445 -5.43 -22.35 -9.95
N PHE A 446 -4.61 -22.15 -8.93
CA PHE A 446 -3.44 -21.28 -8.96
C PHE A 446 -2.23 -21.99 -9.57
N TYR A 447 -1.21 -21.23 -9.96
CA TYR A 447 0.07 -21.77 -10.41
C TYR A 447 0.86 -22.49 -9.30
N PHE A 448 0.51 -22.26 -8.04
CA PHE A 448 1.14 -22.87 -6.87
C PHE A 448 0.25 -23.94 -6.24
N VAL A 449 0.89 -24.90 -5.59
CA VAL A 449 0.25 -26.01 -4.86
C VAL A 449 0.29 -25.84 -3.36
N LEU A 450 1.22 -25.00 -2.87
CA LEU A 450 1.37 -24.59 -1.47
C LEU A 450 1.70 -23.11 -1.41
N LYS A 451 1.08 -22.40 -0.46
CA LYS A 451 1.43 -21.02 -0.06
C LYS A 451 1.30 -20.89 1.44
N TRP A 452 2.26 -20.27 2.10
CA TRP A 452 2.09 -19.78 3.45
C TRP A 452 2.36 -18.28 3.53
N GLU A 453 1.77 -17.62 4.52
CA GLU A 453 1.96 -16.19 4.78
C GLU A 453 1.82 -15.88 6.26
N PHE A 454 2.66 -14.96 6.75
CA PHE A 454 2.57 -14.40 8.09
C PHE A 454 1.73 -13.13 8.05
N ASN A 455 0.66 -13.08 8.82
CA ASN A 455 -0.32 -12.00 8.82
C ASN A 455 -0.25 -11.19 10.11
N PHE A 456 0.08 -9.92 9.99
CA PHE A 456 0.03 -8.96 11.09
C PHE A 456 -1.41 -8.43 11.22
N ILE A 457 -1.91 -8.38 12.46
CA ILE A 457 -3.25 -7.84 12.78
C ILE A 457 -3.08 -6.46 13.39
N ASP A 458 -3.64 -5.44 12.75
CA ASP A 458 -3.55 -4.05 13.20
C ASP A 458 -4.54 -3.72 14.32
N ASN A 459 -4.45 -2.50 14.87
CA ASN A 459 -5.31 -2.01 15.94
C ASN A 459 -6.81 -1.90 15.54
N LEU A 460 -7.13 -2.03 14.26
CA LEU A 460 -8.51 -2.08 13.76
C LEU A 460 -8.98 -3.51 13.41
N GLY A 461 -8.19 -4.52 13.79
CA GLY A 461 -8.51 -5.93 13.50
C GLY A 461 -8.39 -6.29 12.01
N LYS A 462 -7.59 -5.55 11.24
CA LYS A 462 -7.36 -5.86 9.82
C LYS A 462 -6.06 -6.63 9.65
N ALA A 463 -6.13 -7.73 8.89
CA ALA A 463 -4.96 -8.55 8.58
C ALA A 463 -4.16 -7.99 7.40
N SER A 464 -2.85 -8.16 7.44
CA SER A 464 -1.94 -7.79 6.35
C SER A 464 -0.79 -8.79 6.27
N ALA A 465 -0.65 -9.45 5.11
CA ALA A 465 0.46 -10.36 4.87
C ALA A 465 1.79 -9.60 4.90
N LEU A 466 2.72 -10.07 5.70
CA LEU A 466 4.13 -9.69 5.71
C LEU A 466 4.91 -10.66 4.83
N SER A 467 5.65 -11.59 5.41
CA SER A 467 6.40 -12.60 4.66
C SER A 467 5.47 -13.63 4.02
N THR A 468 5.85 -14.09 2.81
CA THR A 468 5.14 -15.15 2.09
C THR A 468 6.11 -16.07 1.37
N ASP A 469 5.72 -17.32 1.13
CA ASP A 469 6.39 -18.24 0.22
C ASP A 469 5.39 -19.15 -0.49
N GLN A 470 5.72 -19.61 -1.72
CA GLN A 470 4.85 -20.41 -2.57
C GLN A 470 5.66 -21.48 -3.31
N ILE A 471 5.09 -22.66 -3.54
CA ILE A 471 5.62 -23.70 -4.44
C ILE A 471 4.86 -23.64 -5.76
N ASP A 472 5.52 -23.15 -6.79
CA ASP A 472 5.02 -22.99 -8.16
C ASP A 472 5.44 -24.17 -9.03
N VAL A 473 4.45 -24.82 -9.62
CA VAL A 473 4.64 -26.02 -10.47
C VAL A 473 4.28 -25.77 -11.93
N GLU A 474 4.07 -24.50 -12.34
CA GLU A 474 3.65 -24.15 -13.70
C GLU A 474 4.63 -23.23 -14.44
N ASN A 475 5.21 -22.24 -13.75
CA ASN A 475 5.94 -21.19 -14.46
C ASN A 475 7.29 -21.66 -15.01
N GLY A 476 7.88 -22.72 -14.50
CA GLY A 476 9.07 -23.33 -15.10
C GLY A 476 8.84 -23.71 -16.57
N ASP A 477 7.77 -24.44 -16.84
CA ASP A 477 7.35 -24.82 -18.20
C ASP A 477 6.86 -23.60 -19.00
N ARG A 478 5.97 -22.80 -18.43
CA ARG A 478 5.35 -21.63 -19.13
C ARG A 478 6.38 -20.65 -19.67
N TYR A 479 7.49 -20.43 -18.96
CA TYR A 479 8.57 -19.54 -19.39
C TYR A 479 9.70 -20.27 -20.13
N GLY A 480 9.55 -21.59 -20.37
CA GLY A 480 10.56 -22.39 -21.05
C GLY A 480 11.89 -22.45 -20.32
N ILE A 481 11.87 -22.37 -18.98
CA ILE A 481 13.08 -22.47 -18.15
C ILE A 481 13.44 -23.96 -18.08
N GLU A 482 14.65 -24.31 -18.52
CA GLU A 482 15.09 -25.71 -18.61
C GLU A 482 16.39 -25.95 -17.83
N PHE A 483 16.55 -27.15 -17.30
CA PHE A 483 17.82 -27.66 -16.82
C PHE A 483 18.03 -29.09 -17.33
N VAL A 484 19.29 -29.52 -17.39
CA VAL A 484 19.65 -30.90 -17.76
C VAL A 484 19.80 -31.73 -16.48
N ASP A 485 19.05 -32.81 -16.37
CA ASP A 485 19.08 -33.72 -15.23
C ASP A 485 20.28 -34.72 -15.27
N GLU A 486 20.34 -35.64 -14.30
CA GLU A 486 21.39 -36.65 -14.19
C GLU A 486 21.41 -37.64 -15.32
N ASN A 487 20.28 -37.83 -16.01
CA ASN A 487 20.11 -38.71 -17.15
C ASN A 487 20.36 -37.99 -18.49
N ASN A 488 20.81 -36.75 -18.45
CA ASN A 488 20.99 -35.88 -19.61
C ASN A 488 19.69 -35.52 -20.32
N GLU A 489 18.56 -35.54 -19.58
CA GLU A 489 17.24 -35.14 -20.08
C GLU A 489 16.95 -33.68 -19.69
N LYS A 490 16.25 -32.94 -20.56
CA LYS A 490 15.77 -31.60 -20.26
C LYS A 490 14.51 -31.66 -19.43
N LYS A 491 14.48 -30.89 -18.33
CA LYS A 491 13.34 -30.77 -17.41
C LYS A 491 13.09 -29.32 -17.05
N HIS A 492 11.88 -29.02 -16.61
CA HIS A 492 11.49 -27.72 -16.06
C HIS A 492 11.64 -27.71 -14.53
N PRO A 493 12.22 -26.66 -13.92
CA PRO A 493 12.34 -26.58 -12.48
C PRO A 493 11.00 -26.26 -11.82
N ILE A 494 10.82 -26.72 -10.59
CA ILE A 494 9.84 -26.20 -9.66
C ILE A 494 10.39 -24.87 -9.11
N ILE A 495 9.54 -23.84 -8.99
CA ILE A 495 9.97 -22.51 -8.58
C ILE A 495 9.36 -22.16 -7.22
N LEU A 496 10.18 -21.66 -6.32
CA LEU A 496 9.72 -21.10 -5.04
C LEU A 496 9.71 -19.58 -5.12
N HIS A 497 8.65 -18.94 -4.59
CA HIS A 497 8.49 -17.48 -4.56
C HIS A 497 8.47 -17.01 -3.12
N ASN A 498 9.56 -16.44 -2.63
CA ASN A 498 9.62 -15.92 -1.28
C ASN A 498 9.84 -14.41 -1.26
N SER A 499 9.13 -13.75 -0.36
CA SER A 499 9.44 -12.40 0.08
C SER A 499 9.69 -12.45 1.59
N PRO A 500 10.96 -12.49 2.06
CA PRO A 500 11.30 -12.81 3.45
C PRO A 500 10.74 -11.82 4.48
N SER A 501 10.54 -10.57 4.10
CA SER A 501 9.88 -9.56 4.96
C SER A 501 8.48 -9.19 4.47
N GLY A 502 8.15 -9.50 3.20
CA GLY A 502 7.09 -8.82 2.49
C GLY A 502 7.46 -7.37 2.15
N ALA A 503 6.48 -6.57 1.76
CA ALA A 503 6.73 -5.18 1.38
C ALA A 503 7.42 -4.40 2.50
N ILE A 504 8.51 -3.71 2.17
CA ILE A 504 9.31 -2.92 3.13
C ILE A 504 8.44 -1.89 3.85
N GLU A 505 7.54 -1.25 3.13
CA GLU A 505 6.59 -0.28 3.68
C GLU A 505 5.64 -0.90 4.71
N ARG A 506 5.25 -2.18 4.52
CA ARG A 506 4.42 -2.91 5.48
C ARG A 506 5.17 -3.25 6.76
N ILE A 507 6.47 -3.44 6.71
CA ILE A 507 7.27 -3.58 7.94
C ILE A 507 7.21 -2.29 8.75
N ILE A 508 7.38 -1.13 8.11
CA ILE A 508 7.27 0.17 8.80
C ILE A 508 5.86 0.34 9.38
N TYR A 509 4.82 -0.02 8.62
CA TYR A 509 3.44 -0.03 9.11
C TYR A 509 3.29 -0.91 10.36
N ALA A 510 3.75 -2.14 10.33
CA ALA A 510 3.62 -3.07 11.45
C ALA A 510 4.35 -2.56 12.72
N LEU A 511 5.53 -1.97 12.55
CA LEU A 511 6.27 -1.34 13.65
C LEU A 511 5.52 -0.14 14.26
N LEU A 512 4.88 0.68 13.44
CA LEU A 512 4.08 1.83 13.92
C LEU A 512 2.79 1.37 14.60
N GLU A 513 2.12 0.34 14.09
CA GLU A 513 0.93 -0.25 14.73
C GLU A 513 1.28 -0.88 16.08
N LYS A 514 2.41 -1.61 16.14
CA LYS A 514 2.94 -2.15 17.39
C LYS A 514 3.23 -1.05 18.41
N ALA A 515 3.90 0.02 17.96
CA ALA A 515 4.17 1.17 18.82
C ALA A 515 2.89 1.86 19.33
N ALA A 516 1.81 1.87 18.53
CA ALA A 516 0.49 2.35 18.96
C ALA A 516 -0.10 1.45 20.05
N THR A 517 -0.04 0.12 19.86
CA THR A 517 -0.47 -0.85 20.86
C THR A 517 0.30 -0.68 22.17
N ASP A 518 1.64 -0.57 22.10
CA ASP A 518 2.49 -0.33 23.28
C ASP A 518 2.05 0.93 24.04
N SER A 519 1.77 2.01 23.29
CA SER A 519 1.29 3.27 23.90
C SER A 519 -0.06 3.10 24.59
N HIS A 520 -1.00 2.38 24.01
CA HIS A 520 -2.31 2.11 24.60
C HIS A 520 -2.21 1.26 25.87
N GLU A 521 -1.23 0.37 25.94
CA GLU A 521 -0.95 -0.50 27.08
C GLU A 521 -0.03 0.18 28.14
N GLY A 522 0.27 1.47 27.97
CA GLY A 522 1.12 2.24 28.89
C GLY A 522 2.62 1.96 28.77
N ARG A 523 3.05 1.20 27.75
CA ARG A 523 4.45 1.01 27.40
C ARG A 523 4.96 2.17 26.53
N LYS A 524 6.25 2.42 26.57
CA LYS A 524 6.86 3.48 25.74
C LYS A 524 7.04 2.98 24.30
N PRO A 525 6.37 3.62 23.31
CA PRO A 525 6.51 3.25 21.91
C PRO A 525 7.94 3.47 21.41
N GLN A 526 8.48 2.57 20.60
CA GLN A 526 9.84 2.66 20.07
C GLN A 526 10.04 1.82 18.82
N PHE A 527 11.06 2.13 18.05
CA PHE A 527 11.64 1.25 17.06
C PHE A 527 12.75 0.39 17.67
N PRO A 528 13.12 -0.75 17.08
CA PRO A 528 14.43 -1.37 17.35
C PRO A 528 15.54 -0.33 17.26
N LEU A 529 16.51 -0.36 18.16
CA LEU A 529 17.53 0.69 18.28
C LEU A 529 18.27 0.94 16.95
N TRP A 530 18.58 -0.12 16.23
CA TRP A 530 19.26 -0.01 14.93
C TRP A 530 18.41 0.65 13.82
N LEU A 531 17.07 0.67 13.94
CA LEU A 531 16.15 1.36 13.04
C LEU A 531 15.85 2.79 13.49
N SER A 532 16.16 3.18 14.73
CA SER A 532 15.89 4.54 15.22
C SER A 532 16.67 5.57 14.42
N PRO A 533 16.03 6.60 13.81
CA PRO A 533 16.73 7.61 13.01
C PRO A 533 17.84 8.33 13.78
N THR A 534 17.59 8.65 15.04
CA THR A 534 18.56 9.12 16.01
C THR A 534 18.55 8.17 17.20
N GLN A 535 19.69 7.64 17.59
CA GLN A 535 19.85 6.70 18.70
C GLN A 535 20.19 7.41 20.03
N VAL A 536 21.00 8.46 19.91
CA VAL A 536 21.49 9.26 21.03
C VAL A 536 21.24 10.73 20.73
N ARG A 537 20.70 11.49 21.70
CA ARG A 537 20.60 12.96 21.65
C ARG A 537 21.38 13.59 22.76
N ILE A 538 22.25 14.54 22.42
CA ILE A 538 23.01 15.34 23.36
C ILE A 538 22.34 16.69 23.51
N ILE A 539 22.14 17.12 24.76
CA ILE A 539 21.49 18.41 25.12
C ILE A 539 22.45 19.23 25.94
N PRO A 540 23.12 20.25 25.38
CA PRO A 540 23.93 21.16 26.16
C PRO A 540 23.07 22.01 27.10
N LEU A 541 23.46 22.15 28.38
CA LEU A 541 22.76 23.00 29.32
C LEU A 541 22.88 24.51 28.98
N LYS A 542 24.04 24.92 28.43
CA LYS A 542 24.36 26.26 27.97
C LYS A 542 25.27 26.19 26.76
N ASP A 543 25.36 27.29 26.01
CA ASP A 543 26.17 27.38 24.78
C ASP A 543 27.66 27.13 25.01
N GLU A 544 28.18 27.43 26.21
CA GLU A 544 29.57 27.16 26.59
C GLU A 544 29.94 25.67 26.48
N PHE A 545 28.96 24.76 26.57
CA PHE A 545 29.16 23.29 26.42
C PHE A 545 29.07 22.80 24.98
N ASN A 546 28.70 23.66 24.01
CA ASN A 546 28.52 23.23 22.61
C ASN A 546 29.76 22.59 22.03
N ASN A 547 30.94 23.12 22.27
CA ASN A 547 32.22 22.56 21.79
C ASN A 547 32.51 21.18 22.40
N PHE A 548 32.22 20.96 23.69
CA PHE A 548 32.33 19.67 24.33
C PHE A 548 31.33 18.67 23.73
N CYS A 549 30.07 19.06 23.57
CA CYS A 549 29.01 18.24 22.95
C CYS A 549 29.36 17.86 21.51
N GLU A 550 29.95 18.76 20.74
CA GLU A 550 30.37 18.47 19.39
C GLU A 550 31.46 17.39 19.35
N LYS A 551 32.50 17.51 20.19
CA LYS A 551 33.57 16.49 20.29
C LYS A 551 33.04 15.14 20.78
N LEU A 552 32.10 15.15 21.71
CA LEU A 552 31.46 13.94 22.21
C LEU A 552 30.61 13.30 21.11
N THR A 553 29.84 14.09 20.35
CA THR A 553 29.05 13.64 19.20
C THR A 553 29.95 12.98 18.16
N ASP A 554 31.07 13.60 17.80
CA ASP A 554 32.00 13.06 16.81
C ASP A 554 32.62 11.72 17.29
N LYS A 555 32.95 11.60 18.60
CA LYS A 555 33.43 10.35 19.20
C LYS A 555 32.37 9.25 19.17
N ILE A 556 31.13 9.55 19.51
CA ILE A 556 30.02 8.56 19.46
C ILE A 556 29.75 8.16 18.01
N SER A 557 29.64 9.13 17.10
CA SER A 557 29.37 8.88 15.67
C SER A 557 30.45 8.02 15.00
N ALA A 558 31.71 8.16 15.39
CA ALA A 558 32.84 7.33 14.91
C ALA A 558 32.64 5.83 15.22
N ASN A 559 31.74 5.47 16.14
CA ASN A 559 31.40 4.10 16.51
C ASN A 559 30.15 3.56 15.78
N SER A 560 29.78 4.16 14.64
CA SER A 560 28.57 3.78 13.88
C SER A 560 27.28 3.94 14.68
N ILE A 561 27.18 5.04 15.45
CA ILE A 561 25.99 5.40 16.24
C ILE A 561 25.44 6.73 15.71
N ARG A 562 24.14 6.79 15.46
CA ARG A 562 23.45 8.02 15.01
C ARG A 562 23.17 8.89 16.22
N VAL A 563 23.89 10.01 16.31
CA VAL A 563 23.84 10.95 17.41
C VAL A 563 23.62 12.37 16.90
N ASP A 564 22.79 13.16 17.57
CA ASP A 564 22.53 14.56 17.26
C ASP A 564 22.66 15.44 18.50
N ILE A 565 22.65 16.77 18.27
CA ILE A 565 22.77 17.80 19.32
C ILE A 565 21.52 18.69 19.24
N ASP A 566 20.81 18.80 20.37
CA ASP A 566 19.74 19.78 20.53
C ASP A 566 20.29 21.08 21.09
N ASP A 567 20.71 21.96 20.19
CA ASP A 567 21.31 23.28 20.44
C ASP A 567 20.30 24.42 20.43
N ARG A 568 18.98 24.10 20.43
CA ARG A 568 17.95 25.12 20.36
C ARG A 568 17.87 25.93 21.67
N ASN A 569 17.56 27.24 21.54
CA ASN A 569 17.33 28.12 22.69
C ASN A 569 15.95 27.85 23.34
N GLU A 570 15.83 26.68 23.97
CA GLU A 570 14.61 26.19 24.62
C GLU A 570 14.94 25.64 26.01
N SER A 571 13.96 25.60 26.92
CA SER A 571 14.19 25.01 28.23
C SER A 571 14.59 23.54 28.15
N ILE A 572 15.46 23.08 29.05
CA ILE A 572 15.96 21.71 29.13
C ILE A 572 14.79 20.70 29.17
N GLY A 573 13.79 20.98 30.02
CA GLY A 573 12.60 20.14 30.16
C GLY A 573 11.80 20.02 28.87
N LYS A 574 11.77 21.07 28.01
CA LYS A 574 11.12 21.03 26.69
C LYS A 574 11.94 20.20 25.74
N ARG A 575 13.26 20.39 25.65
CA ARG A 575 14.17 19.64 24.80
C ARG A 575 14.14 18.13 25.12
N ILE A 576 14.15 17.74 26.38
CA ILE A 576 14.00 16.34 26.81
C ILE A 576 12.65 15.77 26.38
N ARG A 577 11.53 16.49 26.64
CA ARG A 577 10.20 16.02 26.26
C ARG A 577 10.06 15.83 24.75
N GLU A 578 10.68 16.69 23.95
CA GLU A 578 10.66 16.57 22.49
C GLU A 578 11.50 15.39 22.03
N ALA A 579 12.68 15.17 22.61
CA ALA A 579 13.47 13.97 22.38
C ALA A 579 12.68 12.67 22.71
N GLU A 580 11.96 12.67 23.84
CA GLU A 580 11.11 11.54 24.22
C GLU A 580 9.93 11.32 23.25
N LYS A 581 9.34 12.39 22.67
CA LYS A 581 8.28 12.31 21.65
C LYS A 581 8.79 11.81 20.31
N GLU A 582 10.06 12.05 19.98
CA GLU A 582 10.74 11.52 18.81
C GLU A 582 11.26 10.10 19.01
N TRP A 583 10.99 9.48 20.15
CA TRP A 583 11.40 8.13 20.54
C TRP A 583 12.92 7.95 20.62
N ILE A 584 13.66 9.01 20.93
CA ILE A 584 15.10 8.92 21.12
C ILE A 584 15.40 8.02 22.34
N ARG A 585 16.20 6.96 22.12
CA ARG A 585 16.49 5.97 23.16
C ARG A 585 17.32 6.53 24.29
N TYR A 586 18.45 7.17 23.97
CA TYR A 586 19.39 7.69 24.93
C TYR A 586 19.48 9.21 24.84
N ILE A 587 19.33 9.89 25.98
CA ILE A 587 19.41 11.34 26.09
C ILE A 587 20.49 11.69 27.10
N LEU A 588 21.48 12.47 26.66
CA LEU A 588 22.60 12.96 27.48
C LEU A 588 22.46 14.46 27.67
N VAL A 589 22.28 14.89 28.91
CA VAL A 589 22.26 16.33 29.27
C VAL A 589 23.65 16.69 29.76
N ILE A 590 24.29 17.65 29.11
CA ILE A 590 25.68 18.02 29.39
C ILE A 590 25.74 19.39 30.03
N GLY A 591 26.23 19.41 31.28
CA GLY A 591 26.57 20.62 32.04
C GLY A 591 27.99 20.55 32.56
N GLU A 592 28.32 21.38 33.53
CA GLU A 592 29.66 21.47 34.12
C GLU A 592 30.12 20.15 34.75
N LYS A 593 29.20 19.48 35.47
CA LYS A 593 29.47 18.15 36.08
C LYS A 593 29.85 17.13 35.06
N GLU A 594 29.02 17.00 34.04
CA GLU A 594 29.21 15.98 32.96
C GLU A 594 30.43 16.28 32.09
N ALA A 595 30.72 17.58 31.83
CA ALA A 595 31.88 17.98 31.04
C ALA A 595 33.21 17.67 31.74
N ASN A 596 33.20 17.62 33.06
CA ASN A 596 34.39 17.32 33.90
C ASN A 596 34.40 15.88 34.44
N SER A 597 33.37 15.09 34.15
CA SER A 597 33.27 13.68 34.56
C SER A 597 33.94 12.74 33.57
N GLN A 598 34.47 11.63 34.09
CA GLN A 598 34.92 10.51 33.25
C GLN A 598 33.75 9.62 32.78
N ASN A 599 32.61 9.70 33.47
CA ASN A 599 31.41 8.94 33.15
C ASN A 599 30.34 9.83 32.49
N LEU A 600 29.54 9.22 31.62
CA LEU A 600 28.39 9.81 30.98
C LEU A 600 27.14 9.58 31.84
N SER A 601 26.34 10.64 32.06
CA SER A 601 25.02 10.55 32.67
C SER A 601 23.99 10.31 31.58
N ILE A 602 23.44 9.11 31.50
CA ILE A 602 22.59 8.63 30.40
C ILE A 602 21.16 8.45 30.90
N ARG A 603 20.26 9.22 30.35
CA ARG A 603 18.81 8.99 30.52
C ARG A 603 18.36 7.96 29.48
N ASP A 604 18.00 6.78 29.94
CA ASP A 604 17.39 5.74 29.11
C ASP A 604 15.88 5.94 29.05
N ARG A 605 15.37 6.28 27.89
CA ARG A 605 13.93 6.52 27.70
C ARG A 605 13.08 5.27 27.95
N GLN A 606 13.56 4.09 27.63
CA GLN A 606 12.80 2.84 27.77
C GLN A 606 12.52 2.52 29.25
N THR A 607 13.57 2.54 30.07
CA THR A 607 13.46 2.24 31.50
C THR A 607 13.00 3.45 32.32
N GLY A 608 13.21 4.66 31.82
CA GLY A 608 13.02 5.92 32.54
C GLY A 608 14.17 6.23 33.54
N ALA A 609 15.15 5.35 33.65
CA ALA A 609 16.28 5.49 34.56
C ALA A 609 17.33 6.48 34.04
N VAL A 610 18.03 7.12 34.97
CA VAL A 610 19.28 7.83 34.69
C VAL A 610 20.39 7.02 35.33
N ARG A 611 21.41 6.68 34.57
CA ARG A 611 22.55 5.86 35.01
C ARG A 611 23.87 6.46 34.55
N GLU A 612 24.90 6.22 35.30
CA GLU A 612 26.25 6.66 34.94
C GLU A 612 27.06 5.46 34.40
N LEU A 613 27.62 5.62 33.21
CA LEU A 613 28.46 4.61 32.53
C LEU A 613 29.74 5.29 32.02
N SER A 614 30.82 4.50 31.93
CA SER A 614 31.97 4.96 31.15
C SER A 614 31.61 5.10 29.68
N PHE A 615 32.38 5.90 28.92
CA PHE A 615 32.20 6.02 27.49
C PHE A 615 32.21 4.67 26.77
N ASP A 616 33.20 3.82 27.10
CA ASP A 616 33.39 2.54 26.44
C ASP A 616 32.26 1.55 26.80
N ASP A 617 31.78 1.51 28.03
CA ASP A 617 30.64 0.67 28.41
C ASP A 617 29.38 1.07 27.69
N PHE A 618 29.12 2.39 27.56
CA PHE A 618 27.96 2.91 26.82
C PHE A 618 28.04 2.55 25.33
N ILE A 619 29.19 2.72 24.70
CA ILE A 619 29.37 2.36 23.29
C ILE A 619 29.19 0.85 23.08
N ASN A 620 29.75 0.04 23.97
CA ASN A 620 29.64 -1.41 23.89
C ASN A 620 28.19 -1.89 24.06
N GLU A 621 27.41 -1.27 24.97
CA GLU A 621 25.99 -1.58 25.10
C GLU A 621 25.22 -1.35 23.80
N ILE A 622 25.44 -0.20 23.13
CA ILE A 622 24.78 0.08 21.85
C ILE A 622 25.24 -0.88 20.75
N LYS A 623 26.54 -1.18 20.69
CA LYS A 623 27.11 -2.11 19.70
C LYS A 623 26.55 -3.53 19.84
N GLU A 624 26.38 -4.04 21.06
CA GLU A 624 25.77 -5.35 21.27
C GLU A 624 24.30 -5.38 20.86
N GLU A 625 23.51 -4.33 21.15
CA GLU A 625 22.10 -4.24 20.73
C GLU A 625 21.96 -4.07 19.21
N THR A 626 22.94 -3.48 18.55
CA THR A 626 22.94 -3.24 17.09
C THR A 626 23.84 -4.20 16.30
N LYS A 627 24.33 -5.25 16.93
CA LYS A 627 25.20 -6.23 16.34
C LYS A 627 24.58 -6.89 15.10
N ASP A 628 25.40 -7.08 14.07
CA ASP A 628 24.99 -7.68 12.78
C ASP A 628 23.85 -6.92 12.09
N LYS A 629 23.70 -5.63 12.38
CA LYS A 629 22.73 -4.75 11.73
C LYS A 629 23.42 -3.73 10.82
N PRO A 630 22.81 -3.39 9.66
CA PRO A 630 23.38 -2.38 8.78
C PRO A 630 23.38 -1.02 9.45
N PHE A 631 24.40 -0.23 9.15
CA PHE A 631 24.50 1.16 9.59
C PHE A 631 24.46 2.12 8.40
N THR A 632 23.76 3.23 8.59
CA THR A 632 23.78 4.42 7.75
C THR A 632 23.75 5.62 8.70
N GLY A 633 24.52 6.66 8.40
CA GLY A 633 24.59 7.88 9.21
C GLY A 633 23.29 8.68 9.21
N LEU A 634 23.27 9.79 9.94
CA LEU A 634 22.11 10.70 9.99
C LEU A 634 21.76 11.24 8.59
N ASN A 635 20.46 11.29 8.27
CA ASN A 635 19.95 11.94 7.05
C ASN A 635 19.64 13.45 7.27
N PHE A 636 19.95 13.98 8.44
CA PHE A 636 19.77 15.38 8.81
C PHE A 636 21.07 15.97 9.35
N PRO A 637 21.21 17.32 9.39
CA PRO A 637 22.29 17.98 10.13
C PRO A 637 22.35 17.50 11.59
N LYS A 638 23.57 17.38 12.13
CA LYS A 638 23.76 16.98 13.54
C LYS A 638 23.14 17.95 14.53
N TYR A 639 23.09 19.24 14.20
CA TYR A 639 22.45 20.29 15.00
C TYR A 639 20.96 20.41 14.66
N ILE A 640 20.09 20.32 15.68
CA ILE A 640 18.62 20.42 15.48
C ILE A 640 18.22 21.82 15.02
N SER A 641 18.87 22.89 15.51
CA SER A 641 18.61 24.27 15.07
C SER A 641 18.77 24.47 13.55
N LYS A 642 19.54 23.62 12.88
CA LYS A 642 19.77 23.67 11.43
C LYS A 642 18.79 22.81 10.61
N ARG A 643 17.88 22.12 11.26
CA ARG A 643 16.88 21.28 10.59
C ARG A 643 15.65 22.10 10.23
N PRO A 644 15.12 21.98 8.99
CA PRO A 644 13.84 22.59 8.66
C PRO A 644 12.71 21.93 9.48
N ASN A 645 11.73 22.72 9.89
CA ASN A 645 10.51 22.16 10.46
C ASN A 645 9.65 21.55 9.35
N LEU A 646 9.36 20.27 9.49
CA LEU A 646 8.39 19.62 8.62
C LEU A 646 6.99 20.08 9.04
N MET A 647 6.33 20.87 8.20
CA MET A 647 4.90 21.14 8.34
C MET A 647 4.14 19.95 7.76
N VAL A 648 3.66 19.07 8.62
CA VAL A 648 2.94 17.83 8.25
C VAL A 648 1.48 17.95 8.63
#